data_ee64340a057e7bfcf5cd2b270137ef50
#
_entry.id   ee64340a057e7bfcf5cd2b270137ef50
#
_cell.length_a   1.000
_cell.length_b   1.000
_cell.length_c   1.000
_cell.angle_alpha   90.00
_cell.angle_beta   90.00
_cell.angle_gamma   90.00
#
_symmetry.space_group_name_H-M   'P 1'
#
loop_
_entity.id
_entity.type
_entity.pdbx_description
1 polymer ?
#
loop_
_entity_poly.entity_id
_entity_poly.type
_entity_poly.pdbx_seq_one_letter_code
_entity_poly.pdbx_strand_id
1 'polypeptide(L)'
;MRVICFGDSLTSCGSEDGRYSDVLQSRFPDHEIINKGVGGETFVDAKERLQEDVLDLKPDMVIVEFGANDWWQDERPYTDWAKDLEDVVLACQGIGAKVMVLGVFWPYQNADGELVEKGYGIDERAVAFRQLEKATAEKLGCEYIPNHQLEIIEDRCCWRDRNHPNENGNRSVASLLEPVMEKLLGCKAKAVRKEHPLTTRDMWDEAVLLAGDKLAAVFGDCRLTFAEAEAKVTRLAAGLQQATGVERPRVAVFLPNGMEYFLIYWAVAKIGGEVVPLNTWLKEDSLTAIFANIQPDAMIVQSKMDKVALKAAAQQDKLALAALKPSEGLADLADWFVDATPTTPEIDPGDVSIIMHTSGTTSIPKGAVMRHSDLIFNVMTTINAQKFVPSDVHLIVNPMFHATALYSSLPAAAYQKSPVIITNDTTPDGLLGLIESERCSTFLTVPSILQRVVSMPNLAEIDTSSLRVIGYAGSFMPVKIVRALQAAFPEVALHNFFGLTETTSATHAMDGEATEERPASIGRLLPFVEAIIVDEDHNPVPADTVGELLFARSNVIEGYINQPGRLEEAFVEVDGRQWFNTGDLAAVDEEGYFFIKGRKKDMIIVGGENVYASEVEAAIMGLDEVKETAVKGMPATGVRESLGEMIRAFVVAEPGVELTETDIRRHCHRVLPSYKIPHVIEFLDALPRNPSGKVVKADLPE
;
A
#
# COMPACT_ATOMS: atom_id res chain seq x y z
N MET A 1 -23.68 13.72 28.41
CA MET A 1 -24.40 12.52 28.89
C MET A 1 -23.40 11.42 29.17
N ARG A 2 -23.70 10.56 30.10
CA ARG A 2 -22.88 9.38 30.40
C ARG A 2 -23.52 8.13 29.80
N VAL A 3 -22.75 7.39 29.03
CA VAL A 3 -23.16 6.13 28.40
C VAL A 3 -22.31 5.00 28.96
N ILE A 4 -22.93 3.91 29.35
CA ILE A 4 -22.22 2.71 29.82
C ILE A 4 -22.44 1.57 28.81
N CYS A 5 -21.34 1.00 28.30
CA CYS A 5 -21.34 -0.24 27.54
C CYS A 5 -21.16 -1.40 28.55
N PHE A 6 -22.22 -2.11 28.84
CA PHE A 6 -22.29 -3.14 29.87
C PHE A 6 -22.48 -4.50 29.19
N GLY A 7 -21.48 -5.36 29.27
CA GLY A 7 -21.49 -6.59 28.50
C GLY A 7 -20.39 -7.57 28.87
N ASP A 8 -20.27 -8.60 28.07
CA ASP A 8 -19.28 -9.69 28.21
C ASP A 8 -17.97 -9.44 27.43
N SER A 9 -17.37 -10.51 26.94
CA SER A 9 -16.11 -10.42 26.15
C SER A 9 -16.28 -9.65 24.83
N LEU A 10 -17.47 -9.62 24.25
CA LEU A 10 -17.71 -8.87 23.00
C LEU A 10 -17.65 -7.36 23.25
N THR A 11 -18.16 -6.90 24.39
CA THR A 11 -18.06 -5.50 24.85
C THR A 11 -16.62 -5.14 25.25
N SER A 12 -15.86 -6.08 25.86
CA SER A 12 -14.52 -5.83 26.37
C SER A 12 -13.40 -6.07 25.35
N CYS A 13 -13.67 -6.75 24.23
CA CYS A 13 -12.64 -7.14 23.29
C CYS A 13 -12.10 -5.95 22.47
N GLY A 14 -10.79 -5.94 22.30
CA GLY A 14 -10.04 -4.91 21.61
C GLY A 14 -8.76 -4.53 22.37
N SER A 15 -7.83 -3.86 21.71
CA SER A 15 -6.74 -3.18 22.39
C SER A 15 -7.28 -1.94 23.12
N GLU A 16 -6.50 -1.36 24.03
CA GLU A 16 -6.77 -0.03 24.56
C GLU A 16 -6.89 0.92 23.36
N ASP A 17 -7.99 1.66 23.23
CA ASP A 17 -8.40 2.48 22.09
C ASP A 17 -9.00 1.74 20.86
N GLY A 18 -9.14 0.42 20.90
CA GLY A 18 -9.64 -0.36 19.77
C GLY A 18 -10.99 -1.07 19.98
N ARG A 19 -11.67 -0.83 21.09
CA ARG A 19 -13.02 -1.38 21.38
C ARG A 19 -14.09 -0.55 20.67
N TYR A 20 -15.25 -1.12 20.38
CA TYR A 20 -16.32 -0.32 19.78
C TYR A 20 -16.74 0.88 20.65
N SER A 21 -16.64 0.77 21.99
CA SER A 21 -16.88 1.86 22.92
C SER A 21 -15.88 3.01 22.79
N ASP A 22 -14.60 2.69 22.52
CA ASP A 22 -13.56 3.69 22.32
C ASP A 22 -13.78 4.42 20.99
N VAL A 23 -14.20 3.69 19.96
CA VAL A 23 -14.59 4.27 18.67
C VAL A 23 -15.81 5.18 18.86
N LEU A 24 -16.84 4.75 19.60
CA LEU A 24 -18.00 5.59 19.93
C LEU A 24 -17.59 6.83 20.72
N GLN A 25 -16.64 6.71 21.67
CA GLN A 25 -16.14 7.86 22.42
C GLN A 25 -15.53 8.93 21.47
N SER A 26 -14.80 8.51 20.45
CA SER A 26 -14.24 9.43 19.45
C SER A 26 -15.32 10.11 18.61
N ARG A 27 -16.44 9.42 18.33
CA ARG A 27 -17.56 9.93 17.55
C ARG A 27 -18.50 10.85 18.34
N PHE A 28 -18.56 10.66 19.65
CA PHE A 28 -19.37 11.47 20.57
C PHE A 28 -18.50 12.10 21.67
N PRO A 29 -17.55 12.99 21.32
CA PRO A 29 -16.55 13.51 22.26
C PRO A 29 -17.13 14.33 23.41
N ASP A 30 -18.33 14.90 23.24
CA ASP A 30 -19.03 15.67 24.26
C ASP A 30 -19.78 14.80 25.27
N HIS A 31 -19.69 13.48 25.15
CA HIS A 31 -20.29 12.49 26.03
C HIS A 31 -19.20 11.64 26.68
N GLU A 32 -19.48 11.09 27.85
CA GLU A 32 -18.61 10.17 28.56
C GLU A 32 -19.07 8.73 28.25
N ILE A 33 -18.28 7.96 27.50
CA ILE A 33 -18.59 6.56 27.14
C ILE A 33 -17.66 5.63 27.91
N ILE A 34 -18.24 4.83 28.80
CA ILE A 34 -17.49 3.97 29.72
C ILE A 34 -17.70 2.52 29.33
N ASN A 35 -16.63 1.80 29.11
CA ASN A 35 -16.68 0.35 28.88
C ASN A 35 -16.68 -0.39 30.21
N LYS A 36 -17.69 -1.24 30.41
CA LYS A 36 -17.88 -2.13 31.54
C LYS A 36 -18.08 -3.58 31.07
N GLY A 37 -17.43 -3.94 29.96
CA GLY A 37 -17.39 -5.32 29.48
C GLY A 37 -16.40 -6.16 30.28
N VAL A 38 -16.77 -7.38 30.61
CA VAL A 38 -15.94 -8.35 31.32
C VAL A 38 -16.02 -9.71 30.62
N GLY A 39 -14.88 -10.21 30.16
CA GLY A 39 -14.82 -11.44 29.38
C GLY A 39 -15.28 -12.68 30.16
N GLY A 40 -16.12 -13.51 29.54
CA GLY A 40 -16.58 -14.77 30.10
C GLY A 40 -17.82 -14.67 31.00
N GLU A 41 -18.40 -13.47 31.20
CA GLU A 41 -19.55 -13.28 32.09
C GLU A 41 -20.87 -13.64 31.43
N THR A 42 -21.77 -14.13 32.29
CA THR A 42 -23.18 -14.45 32.01
C THR A 42 -24.10 -13.36 32.55
N PHE A 43 -25.40 -13.43 32.28
CA PHE A 43 -26.41 -12.56 32.90
C PHE A 43 -26.42 -12.66 34.42
N VAL A 44 -26.09 -13.83 35.00
CA VAL A 44 -25.99 -13.99 36.44
C VAL A 44 -24.87 -13.10 37.00
N ASP A 45 -23.71 -13.18 36.43
CA ASP A 45 -22.54 -12.37 36.80
C ASP A 45 -22.85 -10.87 36.62
N ALA A 46 -23.48 -10.52 35.49
CA ALA A 46 -23.91 -9.16 35.19
C ALA A 46 -24.79 -8.56 36.31
N LYS A 47 -25.74 -9.35 36.83
CA LYS A 47 -26.64 -8.90 37.92
C LYS A 47 -25.90 -8.65 39.23
N GLU A 48 -24.85 -9.42 39.53
CA GLU A 48 -24.04 -9.25 40.75
C GLU A 48 -23.29 -7.90 40.75
N ARG A 49 -22.80 -7.45 39.61
CA ARG A 49 -22.05 -6.17 39.49
C ARG A 49 -22.88 -4.99 38.97
N LEU A 50 -24.14 -5.21 38.60
CA LEU A 50 -25.01 -4.16 38.03
C LEU A 50 -25.06 -2.90 38.88
N GLN A 51 -25.14 -3.07 40.22
CA GLN A 51 -25.23 -1.93 41.14
C GLN A 51 -24.02 -1.05 41.07
N GLU A 52 -22.81 -1.60 41.17
CA GLU A 52 -21.54 -0.86 41.21
C GLU A 52 -21.16 -0.32 39.84
N ASP A 53 -21.28 -1.16 38.80
CA ASP A 53 -20.77 -0.85 37.48
C ASP A 53 -21.69 0.03 36.62
N VAL A 54 -22.98 0.05 36.94
CA VAL A 54 -24.00 0.77 36.17
C VAL A 54 -24.79 1.73 37.02
N LEU A 55 -25.53 1.22 38.04
CA LEU A 55 -26.55 2.03 38.72
C LEU A 55 -25.95 3.16 39.55
N ASP A 56 -24.84 2.89 40.25
CA ASP A 56 -24.14 3.91 41.07
C ASP A 56 -23.48 5.01 40.20
N LEU A 57 -23.18 4.70 38.95
CA LEU A 57 -22.62 5.67 38.00
C LEU A 57 -23.66 6.59 37.39
N LYS A 58 -24.97 6.30 37.59
CA LYS A 58 -26.12 7.09 37.11
C LYS A 58 -26.00 7.49 35.65
N PRO A 59 -25.90 6.52 34.71
CA PRO A 59 -25.80 6.82 33.30
C PRO A 59 -27.10 7.41 32.73
N ASP A 60 -27.00 8.21 31.71
CA ASP A 60 -28.13 8.65 30.90
C ASP A 60 -28.56 7.58 29.89
N MET A 61 -27.63 6.67 29.55
CA MET A 61 -27.85 5.58 28.60
C MET A 61 -27.00 4.36 28.95
N VAL A 62 -27.56 3.16 28.73
CA VAL A 62 -26.83 1.89 28.86
C VAL A 62 -27.00 1.06 27.60
N ILE A 63 -25.88 0.55 27.08
CA ILE A 63 -25.84 -0.45 26.01
C ILE A 63 -25.62 -1.80 26.70
N VAL A 64 -26.49 -2.74 26.49
CA VAL A 64 -26.48 -4.07 27.15
C VAL A 64 -26.17 -5.15 26.12
N GLU A 65 -25.14 -5.95 26.38
CA GLU A 65 -24.66 -7.01 25.48
C GLU A 65 -24.23 -8.25 26.28
N PHE A 66 -25.14 -9.19 26.51
CA PHE A 66 -24.90 -10.46 27.18
C PHE A 66 -25.64 -11.61 26.48
N GLY A 67 -25.32 -12.84 26.84
CA GLY A 67 -26.01 -14.04 26.37
C GLY A 67 -25.12 -15.03 25.61
N ALA A 68 -24.00 -14.60 25.11
CA ALA A 68 -23.04 -15.49 24.44
C ALA A 68 -22.46 -16.53 25.40
N ASN A 69 -22.07 -16.10 26.59
CA ASN A 69 -21.55 -17.00 27.63
C ASN A 69 -22.63 -17.78 28.35
N ASP A 70 -23.84 -17.24 28.46
CA ASP A 70 -25.00 -17.98 29.00
C ASP A 70 -25.25 -19.25 28.20
N TRP A 71 -25.13 -19.17 26.87
CA TRP A 71 -25.26 -20.33 26.01
C TRP A 71 -24.16 -21.40 26.25
N TRP A 72 -22.93 -20.98 26.55
CA TRP A 72 -21.80 -21.89 26.79
C TRP A 72 -21.78 -22.48 28.21
N GLN A 73 -22.12 -21.67 29.22
CA GLN A 73 -21.83 -21.94 30.62
C GLN A 73 -23.05 -22.17 31.46
N ASP A 74 -24.24 -21.74 31.01
CA ASP A 74 -25.48 -21.79 31.77
C ASP A 74 -26.45 -22.85 31.21
N GLU A 75 -26.70 -23.89 31.96
CA GLU A 75 -27.62 -24.96 31.59
C GLU A 75 -29.12 -24.60 31.85
N ARG A 76 -29.40 -23.42 32.40
CA ARG A 76 -30.77 -22.95 32.63
C ARG A 76 -31.55 -22.79 31.33
N PRO A 77 -32.87 -22.82 31.38
CA PRO A 77 -33.69 -22.51 30.21
C PRO A 77 -33.42 -21.09 29.68
N TYR A 78 -33.38 -20.91 28.35
CA TYR A 78 -33.24 -19.60 27.72
C TYR A 78 -34.32 -18.57 28.11
N THR A 79 -35.48 -19.04 28.66
CA THR A 79 -36.50 -18.18 29.25
C THR A 79 -36.03 -17.48 30.52
N ASP A 80 -35.09 -18.09 31.26
CA ASP A 80 -34.49 -17.49 32.44
C ASP A 80 -33.46 -16.40 32.05
N TRP A 81 -32.71 -16.60 30.98
CA TRP A 81 -31.82 -15.56 30.43
C TRP A 81 -32.63 -14.34 29.97
N ALA A 82 -33.76 -14.55 29.29
CA ALA A 82 -34.65 -13.45 28.89
C ALA A 82 -35.22 -12.70 30.10
N LYS A 83 -35.49 -13.40 31.22
CA LYS A 83 -35.89 -12.78 32.47
C LYS A 83 -34.75 -12.00 33.12
N ASP A 84 -33.55 -12.52 33.11
CA ASP A 84 -32.35 -11.80 33.60
C ASP A 84 -32.10 -10.53 32.79
N LEU A 85 -32.25 -10.57 31.47
CA LEU A 85 -32.23 -9.37 30.63
C LEU A 85 -33.32 -8.38 31.05
N GLU A 86 -34.56 -8.85 31.27
CA GLU A 86 -35.68 -8.01 31.75
C GLU A 86 -35.33 -7.32 33.07
N ASP A 87 -34.74 -8.06 34.02
CA ASP A 87 -34.31 -7.52 35.31
C ASP A 87 -33.24 -6.42 35.17
N VAL A 88 -32.23 -6.66 34.34
CA VAL A 88 -31.15 -5.69 34.07
C VAL A 88 -31.69 -4.42 33.40
N VAL A 89 -32.53 -4.58 32.38
CA VAL A 89 -33.13 -3.44 31.66
C VAL A 89 -34.03 -2.62 32.59
N LEU A 90 -34.91 -3.26 33.37
CA LEU A 90 -35.79 -2.57 34.29
C LEU A 90 -35.01 -1.82 35.38
N ALA A 91 -33.91 -2.38 35.87
CA ALA A 91 -33.06 -1.71 36.85
C ALA A 91 -32.43 -0.44 36.24
N CYS A 92 -31.93 -0.51 35.04
CA CYS A 92 -31.37 0.67 34.32
C CYS A 92 -32.45 1.72 34.04
N GLN A 93 -33.64 1.31 33.59
CA GLN A 93 -34.75 2.22 33.37
C GLN A 93 -35.27 2.83 34.70
N GLY A 94 -35.18 2.08 35.79
CA GLY A 94 -35.57 2.54 37.14
C GLY A 94 -34.79 3.74 37.64
N ILE A 95 -33.56 3.95 37.16
CA ILE A 95 -32.74 5.15 37.42
C ILE A 95 -32.90 6.23 36.35
N GLY A 96 -33.75 6.04 35.34
CA GLY A 96 -34.01 6.98 34.26
C GLY A 96 -33.10 6.82 33.04
N ALA A 97 -32.27 5.80 32.98
CA ALA A 97 -31.40 5.56 31.83
C ALA A 97 -32.19 5.04 30.61
N LYS A 98 -31.83 5.53 29.42
CA LYS A 98 -32.24 4.91 28.16
C LYS A 98 -31.47 3.62 27.96
N VAL A 99 -32.11 2.59 27.42
CA VAL A 99 -31.44 1.29 27.20
C VAL A 99 -31.48 0.91 25.74
N MET A 100 -30.33 0.47 25.24
CA MET A 100 -30.15 -0.20 23.97
C MET A 100 -29.68 -1.62 24.23
N VAL A 101 -30.30 -2.60 23.60
CA VAL A 101 -29.92 -4.01 23.70
C VAL A 101 -29.26 -4.44 22.40
N LEU A 102 -28.05 -4.97 22.47
CA LEU A 102 -27.38 -5.59 21.36
C LEU A 102 -27.69 -7.08 21.35
N GLY A 103 -28.38 -7.51 20.30
CA GLY A 103 -28.78 -8.91 20.14
C GLY A 103 -27.55 -9.80 19.98
N VAL A 104 -27.51 -10.84 20.80
CA VAL A 104 -26.42 -11.79 20.81
C VAL A 104 -26.27 -12.45 19.46
N PHE A 105 -25.04 -12.41 18.98
CA PHE A 105 -24.60 -13.11 17.79
C PHE A 105 -24.14 -14.51 18.15
N TRP A 106 -24.94 -15.54 17.79
CA TRP A 106 -24.57 -16.96 17.86
C TRP A 106 -25.67 -17.85 17.26
N PRO A 107 -25.33 -18.91 16.54
CA PRO A 107 -24.13 -19.29 15.82
C PRO A 107 -24.06 -18.64 14.45
N TYR A 108 -22.97 -18.88 13.71
CA TYR A 108 -22.72 -18.35 12.37
C TYR A 108 -23.85 -18.66 11.38
N GLN A 109 -24.27 -17.68 10.58
CA GLN A 109 -25.09 -17.90 9.39
C GLN A 109 -24.16 -18.01 8.16
N ASN A 110 -24.48 -18.92 7.21
CA ASN A 110 -23.87 -18.94 5.89
C ASN A 110 -24.51 -17.84 5.01
N ALA A 111 -23.98 -17.71 3.77
CA ALA A 111 -24.48 -16.74 2.80
C ALA A 111 -25.98 -16.91 2.46
N ASP A 112 -26.57 -18.07 2.71
CA ASP A 112 -27.98 -18.38 2.49
C ASP A 112 -28.85 -18.07 3.71
N GLY A 113 -28.26 -17.53 4.79
CA GLY A 113 -28.95 -17.22 6.05
C GLY A 113 -29.20 -18.45 6.94
N GLU A 114 -28.66 -19.61 6.58
CA GLU A 114 -28.72 -20.81 7.38
C GLU A 114 -27.71 -20.72 8.53
N LEU A 115 -28.14 -21.08 9.76
CA LEU A 115 -27.27 -21.17 10.90
C LEU A 115 -26.27 -22.32 10.70
N VAL A 116 -25.07 -21.97 10.31
CA VAL A 116 -24.02 -22.97 10.05
C VAL A 116 -22.99 -22.90 11.14
N GLU A 117 -22.77 -24.03 11.68
CA GLU A 117 -21.74 -24.30 12.61
C GLU A 117 -20.43 -24.69 11.96
N LYS A 118 -19.34 -24.13 12.42
CA LYS A 118 -18.04 -24.76 12.26
C LYS A 118 -17.92 -25.96 13.20
N GLY A 119 -18.66 -27.03 12.87
CA GLY A 119 -18.52 -28.31 13.54
C GLY A 119 -19.58 -28.71 14.58
N TYR A 120 -20.60 -27.89 14.81
CA TYR A 120 -21.64 -28.14 15.80
C TYR A 120 -23.02 -27.84 15.25
N GLY A 121 -24.03 -28.40 15.02
CA GLY A 121 -25.34 -28.19 14.38
C GLY A 121 -26.12 -26.95 14.89
N ILE A 122 -27.22 -26.64 14.25
CA ILE A 122 -28.09 -25.51 14.59
C ILE A 122 -28.57 -25.64 16.08
N ASP A 123 -28.23 -24.65 16.93
CA ASP A 123 -28.72 -24.63 18.26
C ASP A 123 -30.07 -23.89 18.35
N GLU A 124 -31.16 -24.68 18.44
CA GLU A 124 -32.50 -24.15 18.55
C GLU A 124 -32.70 -23.23 19.78
N ARG A 125 -31.89 -23.40 20.85
CA ARG A 125 -31.96 -22.57 22.06
C ARG A 125 -31.47 -21.16 21.78
N ALA A 126 -30.38 -21.03 21.01
CA ALA A 126 -29.82 -19.71 20.62
C ALA A 126 -30.81 -18.94 19.74
N VAL A 127 -31.49 -19.63 18.81
CA VAL A 127 -32.53 -19.02 17.97
C VAL A 127 -33.73 -18.57 18.82
N ALA A 128 -34.19 -19.43 19.72
CA ALA A 128 -35.33 -19.13 20.63
C ALA A 128 -34.97 -18.00 21.58
N PHE A 129 -33.75 -17.96 22.12
CA PHE A 129 -33.30 -16.86 22.98
C PHE A 129 -33.33 -15.52 22.27
N ARG A 130 -32.78 -15.42 21.07
CA ARG A 130 -32.81 -14.18 20.28
C ARG A 130 -34.22 -13.65 20.00
N GLN A 131 -35.15 -14.56 19.76
CA GLN A 131 -36.57 -14.17 19.61
C GLN A 131 -37.14 -13.60 20.91
N LEU A 132 -36.82 -14.21 22.05
CA LEU A 132 -37.23 -13.72 23.36
C LEU A 132 -36.50 -12.42 23.75
N GLU A 133 -35.20 -12.32 23.46
CA GLU A 133 -34.41 -11.12 23.69
C GLU A 133 -35.00 -9.92 22.95
N LYS A 134 -35.28 -10.07 21.64
CA LYS A 134 -35.96 -9.05 20.83
C LYS A 134 -37.33 -8.70 21.41
N ALA A 135 -38.15 -9.71 21.72
CA ALA A 135 -39.50 -9.51 22.28
C ALA A 135 -39.45 -8.81 23.65
N THR A 136 -38.44 -9.13 24.47
CA THR A 136 -38.22 -8.48 25.77
C THR A 136 -37.82 -7.02 25.61
N ALA A 137 -36.85 -6.73 24.71
CA ALA A 137 -36.44 -5.38 24.41
C ALA A 137 -37.61 -4.53 23.88
N GLU A 138 -38.37 -5.05 22.92
CA GLU A 138 -39.57 -4.38 22.37
C GLU A 138 -40.63 -4.12 23.41
N LYS A 139 -40.92 -5.11 24.27
CA LYS A 139 -41.88 -5.01 25.38
C LYS A 139 -41.51 -3.89 26.35
N LEU A 140 -40.22 -3.70 26.60
CA LEU A 140 -39.67 -2.71 27.53
C LEU A 140 -39.36 -1.36 26.84
N GLY A 141 -39.67 -1.21 25.57
CA GLY A 141 -39.46 0.01 24.82
C GLY A 141 -37.97 0.37 24.60
N CYS A 142 -37.10 -0.63 24.58
CA CYS A 142 -35.69 -0.47 24.29
C CYS A 142 -35.44 -0.45 22.77
N GLU A 143 -34.41 0.27 22.36
CA GLU A 143 -33.85 0.05 21.02
C GLU A 143 -33.15 -1.31 21.00
N TYR A 144 -33.39 -2.10 19.95
CA TYR A 144 -32.80 -3.42 19.78
C TYR A 144 -32.03 -3.49 18.47
N ILE A 145 -30.77 -3.82 18.53
CA ILE A 145 -29.91 -4.02 17.37
C ILE A 145 -29.70 -5.52 17.17
N PRO A 146 -30.41 -6.15 16.23
CA PRO A 146 -30.27 -7.57 15.97
C PRO A 146 -28.94 -7.89 15.31
N ASN A 147 -28.26 -8.93 15.78
CA ASN A 147 -27.07 -9.49 15.13
C ASN A 147 -26.04 -8.43 14.72
N HIS A 148 -25.68 -7.53 15.63
CA HIS A 148 -24.79 -6.40 15.37
C HIS A 148 -23.41 -6.78 14.79
N GLN A 149 -23.05 -8.05 14.79
CA GLN A 149 -21.81 -8.56 14.17
C GLN A 149 -22.06 -9.30 12.84
N LEU A 150 -23.30 -9.37 12.36
CA LEU A 150 -23.64 -10.12 11.15
C LEU A 150 -22.90 -9.59 9.91
N GLU A 151 -22.75 -8.28 9.78
CA GLU A 151 -22.10 -7.64 8.63
C GLU A 151 -20.61 -7.94 8.55
N ILE A 152 -19.96 -8.30 9.65
CA ILE A 152 -18.53 -8.60 9.71
C ILE A 152 -18.21 -10.08 9.75
N ILE A 153 -19.24 -10.96 9.80
CA ILE A 153 -19.06 -12.39 10.08
C ILE A 153 -18.22 -13.12 9.04
N GLU A 154 -18.35 -12.75 7.77
CA GLU A 154 -17.62 -13.38 6.66
C GLU A 154 -16.26 -12.71 6.40
N ASP A 155 -16.05 -11.50 6.95
CA ASP A 155 -14.81 -10.75 6.75
C ASP A 155 -13.75 -11.14 7.78
N ARG A 156 -12.84 -12.01 7.38
CA ARG A 156 -11.71 -12.45 8.22
C ARG A 156 -10.83 -11.30 8.72
N CYS A 157 -10.81 -10.18 8.02
CA CYS A 157 -10.08 -8.98 8.43
C CYS A 157 -10.67 -8.30 9.66
N CYS A 158 -11.91 -8.62 10.03
CA CYS A 158 -12.62 -8.05 11.17
C CYS A 158 -12.47 -8.87 12.46
N TRP A 159 -11.80 -10.02 12.45
CA TRP A 159 -11.74 -10.94 13.58
C TRP A 159 -10.33 -11.10 14.14
N ARG A 160 -10.22 -11.01 15.47
CA ARG A 160 -9.00 -11.30 16.23
C ARG A 160 -8.78 -12.81 16.36
N ASP A 161 -9.85 -13.53 16.66
CA ASP A 161 -9.91 -14.97 16.76
C ASP A 161 -11.27 -15.46 16.22
N ARG A 162 -11.68 -16.67 16.56
CA ARG A 162 -12.92 -17.24 16.03
C ARG A 162 -14.20 -16.58 16.55
N ASN A 163 -14.13 -15.86 17.67
CA ASN A 163 -15.29 -15.40 18.42
C ASN A 163 -15.27 -13.88 18.71
N HIS A 164 -14.11 -13.22 18.60
CA HIS A 164 -13.95 -11.83 19.01
C HIS A 164 -13.55 -10.95 17.85
N PRO A 165 -14.24 -9.83 17.61
CA PRO A 165 -13.84 -8.85 16.63
C PRO A 165 -12.50 -8.22 17.01
N ASN A 166 -11.71 -7.88 15.98
CA ASN A 166 -10.54 -7.01 16.12
C ASN A 166 -10.96 -5.54 16.02
N GLU A 167 -9.98 -4.63 15.91
CA GLU A 167 -10.26 -3.19 15.80
C GLU A 167 -11.15 -2.84 14.60
N ASN A 168 -10.99 -3.50 13.44
CA ASN A 168 -11.83 -3.26 12.26
C ASN A 168 -13.27 -3.73 12.50
N GLY A 169 -13.43 -4.92 13.08
CA GLY A 169 -14.74 -5.43 13.45
C GLY A 169 -15.44 -4.53 14.47
N ASN A 170 -14.71 -4.02 15.48
CA ASN A 170 -15.23 -3.09 16.46
C ASN A 170 -15.65 -1.73 15.85
N ARG A 171 -14.95 -1.25 14.82
CA ARG A 171 -15.35 -0.06 14.06
C ARG A 171 -16.68 -0.27 13.33
N SER A 172 -16.85 -1.42 12.68
CA SER A 172 -18.12 -1.77 12.03
C SER A 172 -19.26 -1.86 13.03
N VAL A 173 -19.05 -2.48 14.20
CA VAL A 173 -20.02 -2.48 15.28
C VAL A 173 -20.38 -1.07 15.72
N ALA A 174 -19.38 -0.20 15.97
CA ALA A 174 -19.63 1.18 16.35
C ALA A 174 -20.47 1.94 15.30
N SER A 175 -20.22 1.72 14.02
CA SER A 175 -20.96 2.35 12.92
C SER A 175 -22.43 1.93 12.86
N LEU A 176 -22.73 0.67 13.17
CA LEU A 176 -24.11 0.19 13.29
C LEU A 176 -24.87 0.85 14.46
N LEU A 177 -24.16 1.13 15.57
CA LEU A 177 -24.76 1.73 16.75
C LEU A 177 -24.96 3.25 16.61
N GLU A 178 -24.16 3.91 15.79
CA GLU A 178 -24.14 5.37 15.66
C GLU A 178 -25.51 6.01 15.37
N PRO A 179 -26.31 5.57 14.37
CA PRO A 179 -27.62 6.18 14.10
C PRO A 179 -28.60 6.08 15.26
N VAL A 180 -28.53 4.97 16.01
CA VAL A 180 -29.39 4.76 17.19
C VAL A 180 -28.93 5.61 18.35
N MET A 181 -27.60 5.74 18.53
CA MET A 181 -27.04 6.65 19.54
C MET A 181 -27.37 8.11 19.24
N GLU A 182 -27.28 8.57 18.00
CA GLU A 182 -27.70 9.92 17.58
C GLU A 182 -29.14 10.20 17.98
N LYS A 183 -30.04 9.24 17.73
CA LYS A 183 -31.45 9.33 18.10
C LYS A 183 -31.62 9.41 19.61
N LEU A 184 -30.94 8.56 20.38
CA LEU A 184 -31.07 8.47 21.82
C LEU A 184 -30.40 9.64 22.56
N LEU A 185 -29.24 10.08 22.11
CA LEU A 185 -28.50 11.20 22.69
C LEU A 185 -29.02 12.57 22.21
N GLY A 186 -29.77 12.61 21.11
CA GLY A 186 -30.34 13.82 20.54
C GLY A 186 -29.27 14.74 19.92
N CYS A 187 -28.15 14.18 19.49
CA CYS A 187 -27.05 14.89 18.84
C CYS A 187 -26.57 14.10 17.61
N LYS A 188 -25.88 14.79 16.70
CA LYS A 188 -25.18 14.12 15.59
C LYS A 188 -23.82 13.63 16.07
N ALA A 189 -23.45 12.43 15.64
CA ALA A 189 -22.08 11.97 15.76
C ALA A 189 -21.17 12.99 15.07
N LYS A 190 -20.02 13.25 15.66
CA LYS A 190 -18.97 13.98 14.95
C LYS A 190 -18.66 13.16 13.69
N ALA A 191 -18.85 13.77 12.54
CA ALA A 191 -18.63 13.09 11.27
C ALA A 191 -17.18 12.56 11.22
N VAL A 192 -17.00 11.34 11.71
CA VAL A 192 -15.86 10.52 11.33
C VAL A 192 -16.27 9.88 10.01
N ARG A 193 -15.54 10.22 8.98
CA ARG A 193 -15.84 9.78 7.62
C ARG A 193 -15.90 8.25 7.55
N LYS A 194 -16.76 7.80 6.63
CA LYS A 194 -17.03 6.44 6.13
C LYS A 194 -16.06 5.36 6.63
N GLU A 195 -16.61 4.22 6.97
CA GLU A 195 -15.99 3.04 7.59
C GLU A 195 -14.64 2.57 7.02
N HIS A 196 -14.31 3.01 5.80
CA HIS A 196 -12.99 2.84 5.17
C HIS A 196 -12.61 4.14 4.46
N PRO A 197 -11.33 4.53 4.48
CA PRO A 197 -10.87 5.65 3.67
C PRO A 197 -11.14 5.33 2.19
N LEU A 198 -11.93 6.16 1.52
CA LEU A 198 -12.22 6.04 0.10
C LEU A 198 -11.31 6.91 -0.75
N THR A 199 -10.62 7.88 -0.10
CA THR A 199 -9.72 8.82 -0.75
C THR A 199 -8.42 8.93 0.07
N THR A 200 -7.37 9.44 -0.56
CA THR A 200 -6.09 9.70 0.13
C THR A 200 -6.26 10.75 1.23
N ARG A 201 -7.19 11.70 1.07
CA ARG A 201 -7.54 12.65 2.13
C ARG A 201 -8.15 11.96 3.34
N ASP A 202 -9.11 11.07 3.14
CA ASP A 202 -9.76 10.33 4.24
C ASP A 202 -8.73 9.53 5.04
N MET A 203 -7.77 8.92 4.35
CA MET A 203 -6.67 8.17 4.96
C MET A 203 -5.78 9.06 5.84
N TRP A 204 -5.42 10.24 5.34
CA TRP A 204 -4.63 11.21 6.10
C TRP A 204 -5.39 11.77 7.30
N ASP A 205 -6.64 12.20 7.08
CA ASP A 205 -7.49 12.76 8.14
C ASP A 205 -7.72 11.72 9.25
N GLU A 206 -7.87 10.43 8.91
CA GLU A 206 -7.97 9.34 9.89
C GLU A 206 -6.66 9.15 10.67
N ALA A 207 -5.51 9.18 9.99
CA ALA A 207 -4.21 9.05 10.65
C ALA A 207 -3.98 10.21 11.66
N VAL A 208 -4.31 11.43 11.26
CA VAL A 208 -4.23 12.62 12.15
C VAL A 208 -5.17 12.48 13.34
N LEU A 209 -6.40 12.04 13.09
CA LEU A 209 -7.42 11.88 14.15
C LEU A 209 -7.01 10.84 15.19
N LEU A 210 -6.51 9.67 14.74
CA LEU A 210 -6.25 8.52 15.60
C LEU A 210 -4.82 8.45 16.16
N ALA A 211 -3.88 9.18 15.54
CA ALA A 211 -2.47 9.12 15.89
C ALA A 211 -1.78 10.49 15.93
N GLY A 212 -2.52 11.55 16.23
CA GLY A 212 -2.02 12.93 16.19
C GLY A 212 -0.67 13.14 16.87
N ASP A 213 -0.47 12.56 18.04
CA ASP A 213 0.75 12.70 18.84
C ASP A 213 1.88 11.72 18.42
N LYS A 214 1.59 10.74 17.55
CA LYS A 214 2.61 9.82 17.03
C LYS A 214 3.47 10.50 15.97
N LEU A 215 4.71 10.06 15.86
CA LEU A 215 5.63 10.50 14.81
C LEU A 215 5.05 10.10 13.43
N ALA A 216 5.00 11.06 12.51
CA ALA A 216 4.56 10.85 11.13
C ALA A 216 5.74 10.78 10.14
N ALA A 217 6.68 11.72 10.24
CA ALA A 217 7.80 11.79 9.30
C ALA A 217 9.08 12.37 9.94
N VAL A 218 10.21 11.89 9.42
CA VAL A 218 11.55 12.40 9.75
C VAL A 218 12.33 12.66 8.46
N PHE A 219 13.00 13.80 8.37
CA PHE A 219 13.99 14.12 7.34
C PHE A 219 15.12 14.96 7.95
N GLY A 220 16.30 14.39 8.06
CA GLY A 220 17.40 15.01 8.82
C GLY A 220 16.99 15.30 10.25
N ASP A 221 17.17 16.54 10.70
CA ASP A 221 16.79 16.97 12.05
C ASP A 221 15.30 17.33 12.19
N CYS A 222 14.57 17.40 11.08
CA CYS A 222 13.14 17.74 11.09
C CYS A 222 12.32 16.49 11.41
N ARG A 223 11.57 16.55 12.51
CA ARG A 223 10.69 15.48 13.00
C ARG A 223 9.30 16.07 13.22
N LEU A 224 8.28 15.45 12.65
CA LEU A 224 6.90 15.91 12.77
C LEU A 224 6.00 14.78 13.25
N THR A 225 5.18 15.04 14.23
CA THR A 225 4.01 14.20 14.56
C THR A 225 2.93 14.37 13.49
N PHE A 226 1.91 13.51 13.48
CA PHE A 226 0.77 13.68 12.56
C PHE A 226 0.06 15.01 12.77
N ALA A 227 -0.12 15.46 14.02
CA ALA A 227 -0.74 16.75 14.31
C ALA A 227 0.11 17.95 13.86
N GLU A 228 1.44 17.91 14.08
CA GLU A 228 2.34 18.97 13.62
C GLU A 228 2.44 19.03 12.10
N ALA A 229 2.45 17.86 11.44
CA ALA A 229 2.41 17.76 9.99
C ALA A 229 1.09 18.31 9.45
N GLU A 230 -0.06 17.95 10.06
CA GLU A 230 -1.38 18.44 9.68
C GLU A 230 -1.48 19.98 9.77
N ALA A 231 -0.94 20.58 10.81
CA ALA A 231 -0.91 22.04 10.93
C ALA A 231 -0.16 22.71 9.76
N LYS A 232 0.94 22.09 9.29
CA LYS A 232 1.70 22.56 8.12
C LYS A 232 0.97 22.25 6.81
N VAL A 233 0.41 21.04 6.67
CA VAL A 233 -0.40 20.60 5.53
C VAL A 233 -1.57 21.55 5.29
N THR A 234 -2.32 21.89 6.33
CA THR A 234 -3.45 22.81 6.25
C THR A 234 -3.03 24.20 5.76
N ARG A 235 -1.92 24.75 6.30
CA ARG A 235 -1.39 26.05 5.89
C ARG A 235 -0.90 26.06 4.45
N LEU A 236 -0.21 25.02 4.03
CA LEU A 236 0.28 24.86 2.66
C LEU A 236 -0.88 24.65 1.67
N ALA A 237 -1.89 23.87 2.04
CA ALA A 237 -3.10 23.68 1.24
C ALA A 237 -3.83 24.99 0.95
N ALA A 238 -4.01 25.83 1.96
CA ALA A 238 -4.58 27.18 1.80
C ALA A 238 -3.70 28.06 0.89
N GLY A 239 -2.38 28.02 1.07
CA GLY A 239 -1.45 28.78 0.23
C GLY A 239 -1.44 28.33 -1.23
N LEU A 240 -1.55 27.03 -1.50
CA LEU A 240 -1.70 26.49 -2.86
C LEU A 240 -2.95 27.04 -3.55
N GLN A 241 -4.11 27.05 -2.87
CA GLN A 241 -5.33 27.62 -3.40
C GLN A 241 -5.23 29.13 -3.64
N GLN A 242 -4.58 29.86 -2.73
CA GLN A 242 -4.35 31.31 -2.90
C GLN A 242 -3.38 31.63 -4.05
N ALA A 243 -2.28 30.88 -4.16
CA ALA A 243 -1.28 31.11 -5.19
C ALA A 243 -1.78 30.80 -6.61
N THR A 244 -2.62 29.77 -6.74
CA THR A 244 -3.16 29.34 -8.04
C THR A 244 -4.50 29.99 -8.38
N GLY A 245 -5.28 30.37 -7.39
CA GLY A 245 -6.69 30.75 -7.56
C GLY A 245 -7.60 29.59 -7.94
N VAL A 246 -7.14 28.34 -7.80
CA VAL A 246 -7.85 27.10 -8.13
C VAL A 246 -8.19 26.33 -6.87
N GLU A 247 -9.42 25.86 -6.74
CA GLU A 247 -9.87 25.14 -5.55
C GLU A 247 -9.21 23.76 -5.43
N ARG A 248 -9.05 23.05 -6.55
CA ARG A 248 -8.42 21.70 -6.66
C ARG A 248 -7.25 21.76 -7.65
N PRO A 249 -6.09 22.35 -7.27
CA PRO A 249 -5.02 22.60 -8.22
C PRO A 249 -4.29 21.32 -8.63
N ARG A 250 -3.82 21.29 -9.87
CA ARG A 250 -2.83 20.33 -10.36
C ARG A 250 -1.44 20.85 -10.08
N VAL A 251 -0.70 20.15 -9.22
CA VAL A 251 0.58 20.61 -8.67
C VAL A 251 1.72 19.74 -9.17
N ALA A 252 2.59 20.31 -10.01
CA ALA A 252 3.82 19.68 -10.46
C ALA A 252 4.91 19.78 -9.38
N VAL A 253 5.44 18.64 -8.96
CA VAL A 253 6.45 18.54 -7.89
C VAL A 253 7.79 18.11 -8.47
N PHE A 254 8.72 19.04 -8.61
CA PHE A 254 10.05 18.83 -9.20
C PHE A 254 11.14 18.92 -8.12
N LEU A 255 11.04 18.01 -7.14
CA LEU A 255 11.84 17.97 -5.93
C LEU A 255 12.52 16.61 -5.71
N PRO A 256 13.69 16.57 -5.06
CA PRO A 256 14.19 15.34 -4.44
C PRO A 256 13.33 14.97 -3.22
N ASN A 257 13.63 13.82 -2.59
CA ASN A 257 13.01 13.46 -1.32
C ASN A 257 13.23 14.56 -0.26
N GLY A 258 12.23 14.78 0.58
CA GLY A 258 12.32 15.77 1.63
C GLY A 258 11.02 15.95 2.40
N MET A 259 11.10 16.68 3.51
CA MET A 259 9.93 17.01 4.32
C MET A 259 8.92 17.85 3.54
N GLU A 260 9.39 18.76 2.67
CA GLU A 260 8.52 19.59 1.85
C GLU A 260 7.73 18.73 0.84
N TYR A 261 8.37 17.70 0.25
CA TYR A 261 7.67 16.77 -0.64
C TYR A 261 6.53 16.04 0.09
N PHE A 262 6.82 15.55 1.30
CA PHE A 262 5.83 14.92 2.17
C PHE A 262 4.65 15.87 2.46
N LEU A 263 4.92 17.10 2.85
CA LEU A 263 3.90 18.09 3.16
C LEU A 263 3.07 18.48 1.92
N ILE A 264 3.71 18.65 0.75
CA ILE A 264 3.04 18.97 -0.51
C ILE A 264 2.07 17.85 -0.90
N TYR A 265 2.51 16.59 -0.82
CA TYR A 265 1.66 15.44 -1.14
C TYR A 265 0.36 15.47 -0.35
N TRP A 266 0.45 15.62 0.98
CA TRP A 266 -0.72 15.66 1.84
C TRP A 266 -1.53 16.95 1.73
N ALA A 267 -0.89 18.08 1.45
CA ALA A 267 -1.59 19.34 1.23
C ALA A 267 -2.46 19.31 -0.04
N VAL A 268 -1.93 18.73 -1.12
CA VAL A 268 -2.68 18.54 -2.37
C VAL A 268 -3.80 17.53 -2.18
N ALA A 269 -3.54 16.39 -1.51
CA ALA A 269 -4.57 15.41 -1.17
C ALA A 269 -5.69 16.01 -0.32
N LYS A 270 -5.36 16.89 0.64
CA LYS A 270 -6.32 17.54 1.53
C LYS A 270 -7.35 18.38 0.78
N ILE A 271 -6.95 19.08 -0.25
CA ILE A 271 -7.84 19.94 -1.07
C ILE A 271 -8.39 19.23 -2.31
N GLY A 272 -8.14 17.93 -2.47
CA GLY A 272 -8.59 17.16 -3.62
C GLY A 272 -7.94 17.57 -4.94
N GLY A 273 -6.72 18.14 -4.87
CA GLY A 273 -5.91 18.45 -6.04
C GLY A 273 -5.21 17.23 -6.62
N GLU A 274 -4.48 17.43 -7.70
CA GLU A 274 -3.76 16.37 -8.42
C GLU A 274 -2.24 16.56 -8.25
N VAL A 275 -1.55 15.53 -7.76
CA VAL A 275 -0.08 15.53 -7.66
C VAL A 275 0.53 15.06 -8.97
N VAL A 276 1.43 15.85 -9.54
CA VAL A 276 2.22 15.47 -10.71
C VAL A 276 3.69 15.35 -10.30
N PRO A 277 4.13 14.16 -9.91
CA PRO A 277 5.52 13.91 -9.53
C PRO A 277 6.42 13.94 -10.77
N LEU A 278 7.47 14.75 -10.73
CA LEU A 278 8.39 14.92 -11.84
C LEU A 278 9.78 14.40 -11.50
N ASN A 279 10.32 13.60 -12.38
CA ASN A 279 11.69 13.11 -12.28
C ASN A 279 12.67 14.28 -12.33
N THR A 280 13.48 14.43 -11.29
CA THR A 280 14.46 15.53 -11.14
C THR A 280 15.59 15.55 -12.18
N TRP A 281 15.67 14.56 -13.06
CA TRP A 281 16.63 14.50 -14.17
C TRP A 281 16.00 14.93 -15.52
N LEU A 282 14.71 15.28 -15.53
CA LEU A 282 14.06 15.80 -16.73
C LEU A 282 14.77 17.06 -17.21
N LYS A 283 14.95 17.13 -18.53
CA LYS A 283 15.47 18.31 -19.22
C LYS A 283 14.33 19.21 -19.67
N GLU A 284 14.70 20.42 -20.10
CA GLU A 284 13.78 21.47 -20.55
C GLU A 284 12.73 20.98 -21.55
N ASP A 285 13.17 20.30 -22.63
CA ASP A 285 12.26 19.84 -23.69
C ASP A 285 11.20 18.85 -23.17
N SER A 286 11.62 17.90 -22.33
CA SER A 286 10.72 16.92 -21.73
C SER A 286 9.73 17.58 -20.76
N LEU A 287 10.21 18.52 -19.95
CA LEU A 287 9.36 19.26 -19.01
C LEU A 287 8.32 20.11 -19.77
N THR A 288 8.76 20.81 -20.82
CA THR A 288 7.91 21.61 -21.69
C THR A 288 6.82 20.76 -22.35
N ALA A 289 7.18 19.58 -22.85
CA ALA A 289 6.25 18.64 -23.46
C ALA A 289 5.23 18.11 -22.42
N ILE A 290 5.68 17.79 -21.20
CA ILE A 290 4.80 17.39 -20.11
C ILE A 290 3.82 18.53 -19.78
N PHE A 291 4.30 19.76 -19.59
CA PHE A 291 3.46 20.90 -19.25
C PHE A 291 2.42 21.23 -20.31
N ALA A 292 2.82 21.14 -21.59
CA ALA A 292 1.87 21.32 -22.70
C ALA A 292 0.71 20.29 -22.64
N ASN A 293 1.01 19.08 -22.16
CA ASN A 293 0.01 18.01 -22.03
C ASN A 293 -0.86 18.16 -20.78
N ILE A 294 -0.25 18.41 -19.59
CA ILE A 294 -0.97 18.37 -18.30
C ILE A 294 -1.51 19.73 -17.86
N GLN A 295 -0.94 20.85 -18.33
CA GLN A 295 -1.30 22.21 -17.94
C GLN A 295 -1.40 22.38 -16.41
N PRO A 296 -0.28 22.29 -15.65
CA PRO A 296 -0.34 22.40 -14.20
C PRO A 296 -0.69 23.82 -13.73
N ASP A 297 -1.40 23.93 -12.60
CA ASP A 297 -1.73 25.21 -11.97
C ASP A 297 -0.57 25.74 -11.12
N ALA A 298 0.21 24.84 -10.53
CA ALA A 298 1.39 25.18 -9.76
C ALA A 298 2.57 24.25 -10.07
N MET A 299 3.79 24.79 -9.88
CA MET A 299 5.01 24.00 -9.87
C MET A 299 5.88 24.39 -8.68
N ILE A 300 6.37 23.37 -7.97
CA ILE A 300 7.30 23.56 -6.84
C ILE A 300 8.62 22.89 -7.20
N VAL A 301 9.73 23.65 -7.07
CA VAL A 301 11.05 23.23 -7.54
C VAL A 301 12.13 23.35 -6.47
N GLN A 302 13.20 22.58 -6.62
CA GLN A 302 14.44 22.83 -5.90
C GLN A 302 15.20 23.98 -6.56
N SER A 303 15.76 24.91 -5.80
CA SER A 303 16.38 26.15 -6.32
C SER A 303 17.47 25.95 -7.37
N LYS A 304 18.22 24.84 -7.31
CA LYS A 304 19.21 24.51 -8.37
C LYS A 304 18.59 24.10 -9.72
N MET A 305 17.28 23.84 -9.78
CA MET A 305 16.53 23.47 -10.98
C MET A 305 15.67 24.63 -11.52
N ASP A 306 15.76 25.80 -10.92
CA ASP A 306 14.97 26.99 -11.22
C ASP A 306 15.04 27.39 -12.71
N LYS A 307 16.22 27.39 -13.31
CA LYS A 307 16.43 27.78 -14.73
C LYS A 307 15.68 26.88 -15.69
N VAL A 308 15.70 25.56 -15.47
CA VAL A 308 14.99 24.61 -16.33
C VAL A 308 13.47 24.77 -16.14
N ALA A 309 13.05 24.94 -14.89
CA ALA A 309 11.66 25.16 -14.54
C ALA A 309 11.09 26.45 -15.13
N LEU A 310 11.81 27.58 -15.00
CA LEU A 310 11.40 28.88 -15.54
C LEU A 310 11.26 28.85 -17.06
N LYS A 311 12.15 28.18 -17.78
CA LYS A 311 12.07 28.05 -19.22
C LYS A 311 10.87 27.22 -19.67
N ALA A 312 10.62 26.07 -19.02
CA ALA A 312 9.45 25.25 -19.30
C ALA A 312 8.14 25.99 -18.96
N ALA A 313 8.14 26.75 -17.87
CA ALA A 313 7.00 27.55 -17.43
C ALA A 313 6.72 28.77 -18.33
N ALA A 314 7.71 29.31 -19.01
CA ALA A 314 7.56 30.49 -19.89
C ALA A 314 6.52 30.31 -21.03
N GLN A 315 6.11 29.07 -21.29
CA GLN A 315 5.08 28.74 -22.28
C GLN A 315 3.69 28.54 -21.67
N GLN A 316 3.54 28.74 -20.34
CA GLN A 316 2.27 28.58 -19.61
C GLN A 316 1.73 29.95 -19.21
N ASP A 317 0.47 30.23 -19.51
CA ASP A 317 -0.14 31.56 -19.27
C ASP A 317 -0.42 31.83 -17.78
N LYS A 318 -0.63 30.80 -16.95
CA LYS A 318 -1.06 30.93 -15.55
C LYS A 318 -0.47 29.80 -14.70
N LEU A 319 0.82 29.84 -14.46
CA LEU A 319 1.48 28.84 -13.62
C LEU A 319 2.05 29.52 -12.36
N ALA A 320 1.56 29.13 -11.18
CA ALA A 320 2.16 29.55 -9.91
C ALA A 320 3.47 28.80 -9.69
N LEU A 321 4.54 29.53 -9.43
CA LEU A 321 5.90 28.97 -9.28
C LEU A 321 6.47 29.27 -7.90
N ALA A 322 6.95 28.24 -7.21
CA ALA A 322 7.68 28.38 -5.96
C ALA A 322 8.96 27.53 -5.93
N ALA A 323 9.96 28.01 -5.23
CA ALA A 323 11.18 27.28 -4.94
C ALA A 323 11.32 27.00 -3.44
N LEU A 324 12.05 25.93 -3.05
CA LEU A 324 12.34 25.62 -1.63
C LEU A 324 13.17 26.69 -0.93
N LYS A 325 13.90 27.51 -1.68
CA LYS A 325 14.67 28.65 -1.18
C LYS A 325 14.50 29.79 -2.16
N PRO A 326 14.56 31.05 -1.70
CA PRO A 326 14.42 32.21 -2.55
C PRO A 326 15.27 32.11 -3.83
N SER A 327 14.65 32.33 -4.98
CA SER A 327 15.26 32.30 -6.28
C SER A 327 14.65 33.36 -7.19
N GLU A 328 15.42 33.95 -8.09
CA GLU A 328 14.95 35.01 -8.99
C GLU A 328 13.82 34.51 -9.90
N GLY A 329 12.70 35.20 -9.90
CA GLY A 329 11.52 34.87 -10.69
C GLY A 329 10.62 33.75 -10.12
N LEU A 330 10.91 33.29 -8.89
CA LEU A 330 10.13 32.29 -8.17
C LEU A 330 9.71 32.82 -6.79
N ALA A 331 8.51 32.47 -6.34
CA ALA A 331 8.13 32.68 -4.95
C ALA A 331 8.96 31.79 -4.00
N ASP A 332 9.13 32.19 -2.76
CA ASP A 332 9.62 31.29 -1.72
C ASP A 332 8.46 30.36 -1.31
N LEU A 333 8.69 29.04 -1.29
CA LEU A 333 7.67 28.10 -0.83
C LEU A 333 7.23 28.40 0.61
N ALA A 334 8.11 28.97 1.43
CA ALA A 334 7.77 29.38 2.79
C ALA A 334 6.61 30.40 2.83
N ASP A 335 6.45 31.24 1.81
CA ASP A 335 5.36 32.21 1.70
C ASP A 335 4.00 31.55 1.41
N TRP A 336 4.01 30.28 0.98
CA TRP A 336 2.79 29.52 0.72
C TRP A 336 2.24 28.81 1.98
N PHE A 337 2.96 28.87 3.10
CA PHE A 337 2.45 28.40 4.40
C PHE A 337 1.66 29.53 5.08
N VAL A 338 0.46 29.79 4.57
CA VAL A 338 -0.38 30.90 5.05
C VAL A 338 -1.25 30.49 6.26
N ASP A 339 -1.55 31.45 7.13
CA ASP A 339 -2.41 31.21 8.29
C ASP A 339 -3.88 31.39 7.89
N ALA A 340 -4.39 30.43 7.12
CA ALA A 340 -5.75 30.40 6.62
C ALA A 340 -6.26 28.95 6.55
N THR A 341 -7.58 28.79 6.55
CA THR A 341 -8.23 27.48 6.37
C THR A 341 -8.49 27.27 4.88
N PRO A 342 -8.03 26.14 4.29
CA PRO A 342 -8.33 25.83 2.89
C PRO A 342 -9.80 25.46 2.71
N THR A 343 -10.31 25.66 1.50
CA THR A 343 -11.54 25.00 1.07
C THR A 343 -11.28 23.49 0.86
N THR A 344 -12.13 22.66 1.43
CA THR A 344 -12.02 21.19 1.30
C THR A 344 -13.24 20.65 0.56
N PRO A 345 -13.25 20.67 -0.77
CA PRO A 345 -14.37 20.17 -1.58
C PRO A 345 -14.59 18.67 -1.35
N GLU A 346 -15.79 18.19 -1.64
CA GLU A 346 -16.03 16.75 -1.65
C GLU A 346 -15.17 16.07 -2.73
N ILE A 347 -14.58 14.91 -2.43
CA ILE A 347 -13.76 14.15 -3.34
C ILE A 347 -14.47 12.82 -3.63
N ASP A 348 -14.68 12.52 -4.91
CA ASP A 348 -15.16 11.21 -5.33
C ASP A 348 -13.97 10.23 -5.40
N PRO A 349 -14.12 8.96 -4.99
CA PRO A 349 -13.07 7.95 -5.16
C PRO A 349 -12.59 7.78 -6.62
N GLY A 350 -13.43 8.12 -7.59
CA GLY A 350 -13.09 8.17 -9.01
C GLY A 350 -12.30 9.39 -9.45
N ASP A 351 -12.16 10.43 -8.61
CA ASP A 351 -11.38 11.62 -8.95
C ASP A 351 -9.89 11.29 -9.06
N VAL A 352 -9.19 12.03 -9.93
CA VAL A 352 -7.74 11.89 -10.14
C VAL A 352 -6.99 12.41 -8.92
N SER A 353 -6.05 11.62 -8.41
CA SER A 353 -5.17 11.98 -7.30
C SER A 353 -3.72 12.20 -7.75
N ILE A 354 -3.22 11.33 -8.63
CA ILE A 354 -1.83 11.39 -9.12
C ILE A 354 -1.81 11.24 -10.65
N ILE A 355 -0.94 11.99 -11.30
CA ILE A 355 -0.58 11.80 -12.72
C ILE A 355 0.90 11.41 -12.78
N MET A 356 1.18 10.10 -12.84
CA MET A 356 2.54 9.55 -12.83
C MET A 356 3.11 9.45 -14.24
N HIS A 357 4.24 10.12 -14.50
CA HIS A 357 4.88 10.03 -15.81
C HIS A 357 5.79 8.80 -15.93
N THR A 358 5.52 7.98 -16.96
CA THR A 358 6.36 6.82 -17.29
C THR A 358 7.40 7.21 -18.34
N SER A 359 8.61 6.67 -18.22
CA SER A 359 9.63 6.73 -19.25
C SER A 359 9.26 5.77 -20.39
N GLY A 360 8.35 6.18 -21.26
CA GLY A 360 8.01 5.41 -22.46
C GLY A 360 9.18 5.32 -23.44
N THR A 361 9.14 4.34 -24.32
CA THR A 361 10.08 4.19 -25.48
C THR A 361 9.87 5.28 -26.55
N THR A 362 8.85 6.14 -26.39
CA THR A 362 8.55 7.30 -27.24
C THR A 362 9.13 8.57 -26.61
N SER A 363 9.41 9.57 -27.44
CA SER A 363 10.08 10.83 -27.07
C SER A 363 9.35 11.66 -25.98
N ILE A 364 8.06 11.43 -25.74
CA ILE A 364 7.25 12.18 -24.76
C ILE A 364 6.79 11.23 -23.67
N PRO A 365 7.10 11.51 -22.37
CA PRO A 365 6.60 10.72 -21.25
C PRO A 365 5.07 10.70 -21.19
N LYS A 366 4.49 9.52 -20.90
CA LYS A 366 3.05 9.36 -20.77
C LYS A 366 2.64 9.58 -19.32
N GLY A 367 1.61 10.39 -19.08
CA GLY A 367 1.06 10.63 -17.74
C GLY A 367 -0.04 9.64 -17.40
N ALA A 368 0.29 8.60 -16.66
CA ALA A 368 -0.65 7.60 -16.15
C ALA A 368 -1.57 8.22 -15.09
N VAL A 369 -2.89 8.12 -15.30
CA VAL A 369 -3.90 8.68 -14.41
C VAL A 369 -4.24 7.68 -13.31
N MET A 370 -4.05 8.08 -12.05
CA MET A 370 -4.36 7.27 -10.88
C MET A 370 -5.44 7.96 -10.05
N ARG A 371 -6.54 7.26 -9.83
CA ARG A 371 -7.67 7.73 -9.03
C ARG A 371 -7.43 7.45 -7.55
N HIS A 372 -8.20 8.08 -6.68
CA HIS A 372 -8.15 7.79 -5.25
C HIS A 372 -8.44 6.30 -4.97
N SER A 373 -9.45 5.72 -5.64
CA SER A 373 -9.77 4.28 -5.52
C SER A 373 -8.61 3.36 -5.90
N ASP A 374 -7.86 3.71 -6.96
CA ASP A 374 -6.69 2.94 -7.41
C ASP A 374 -5.58 2.96 -6.34
N LEU A 375 -5.38 4.13 -5.71
CA LEU A 375 -4.40 4.30 -4.64
C LEU A 375 -4.79 3.56 -3.36
N ILE A 376 -6.07 3.56 -2.98
CA ILE A 376 -6.56 2.77 -1.84
C ILE A 376 -6.34 1.29 -2.08
N PHE A 377 -6.68 0.78 -3.27
CA PHE A 377 -6.40 -0.61 -3.65
C PHE A 377 -4.89 -0.92 -3.54
N ASN A 378 -4.05 -0.02 -4.06
CA ASN A 378 -2.58 -0.17 -3.96
C ASN A 378 -2.09 -0.22 -2.50
N VAL A 379 -2.62 0.63 -1.62
CA VAL A 379 -2.27 0.62 -0.19
C VAL A 379 -2.57 -0.75 0.42
N MET A 380 -3.75 -1.30 0.17
CA MET A 380 -4.16 -2.60 0.70
C MET A 380 -3.29 -3.74 0.14
N THR A 381 -3.02 -3.74 -1.15
CA THR A 381 -2.15 -4.74 -1.77
C THR A 381 -0.70 -4.61 -1.28
N THR A 382 -0.19 -3.40 -1.08
CA THR A 382 1.17 -3.16 -0.55
C THR A 382 1.30 -3.65 0.90
N ILE A 383 0.34 -3.31 1.77
CA ILE A 383 0.33 -3.76 3.17
C ILE A 383 0.31 -5.30 3.22
N ASN A 384 -0.54 -5.92 2.39
CA ASN A 384 -0.61 -7.38 2.31
C ASN A 384 0.70 -7.99 1.78
N ALA A 385 1.25 -7.46 0.69
CA ALA A 385 2.47 -7.95 0.05
C ALA A 385 3.70 -7.86 0.96
N GLN A 386 3.83 -6.75 1.68
CA GLN A 386 4.99 -6.46 2.53
C GLN A 386 4.76 -6.86 3.98
N LYS A 387 3.58 -7.37 4.34
CA LYS A 387 3.20 -7.71 5.71
C LYS A 387 3.42 -6.55 6.68
N PHE A 388 3.10 -5.32 6.26
CA PHE A 388 3.24 -4.15 7.11
C PHE A 388 2.33 -4.21 8.33
N VAL A 389 2.83 -3.71 9.44
CA VAL A 389 2.12 -3.66 10.73
C VAL A 389 2.19 -2.24 11.33
N PRO A 390 1.26 -1.85 12.21
CA PRO A 390 1.22 -0.50 12.78
C PRO A 390 2.46 -0.09 13.60
N SER A 391 3.27 -1.05 14.02
CA SER A 391 4.53 -0.81 14.74
C SER A 391 5.74 -0.59 13.84
N ASP A 392 5.57 -0.65 12.53
CA ASP A 392 6.68 -0.47 11.59
C ASP A 392 7.19 0.98 11.57
N VAL A 393 8.49 1.10 11.27
CA VAL A 393 9.18 2.36 10.94
C VAL A 393 9.73 2.20 9.53
N HIS A 394 9.22 2.99 8.58
CA HIS A 394 9.49 2.80 7.16
C HIS A 394 10.64 3.68 6.67
N LEU A 395 11.71 3.08 6.15
CA LEU A 395 12.79 3.82 5.48
C LEU A 395 12.44 4.10 4.02
N ILE A 396 12.32 5.38 3.65
CA ILE A 396 12.06 5.85 2.30
C ILE A 396 13.35 6.44 1.69
N VAL A 397 13.99 5.67 0.83
CA VAL A 397 15.19 6.07 0.08
C VAL A 397 14.91 6.22 -1.42
N ASN A 398 13.95 5.46 -1.94
CA ASN A 398 13.55 5.58 -3.34
C ASN A 398 13.05 6.99 -3.63
N PRO A 399 13.31 7.54 -4.83
CA PRO A 399 12.81 8.86 -5.18
C PRO A 399 11.28 8.96 -5.04
N MET A 400 10.79 9.98 -4.34
CA MET A 400 9.35 10.19 -4.11
C MET A 400 8.58 10.56 -5.40
N PHE A 401 9.27 10.79 -6.51
CA PHE A 401 8.62 10.87 -7.82
C PHE A 401 8.39 9.50 -8.50
N HIS A 402 8.66 8.40 -7.79
CA HIS A 402 8.40 7.02 -8.24
C HIS A 402 7.35 6.32 -7.37
N ALA A 403 6.70 5.33 -7.98
CA ALA A 403 5.64 4.51 -7.43
C ALA A 403 5.92 3.99 -6.01
N THR A 404 7.04 3.30 -5.82
CA THR A 404 7.39 2.62 -4.57
C THR A 404 7.39 3.57 -3.36
N ALA A 405 7.94 4.77 -3.50
CA ALA A 405 7.95 5.74 -2.41
C ALA A 405 6.62 6.48 -2.29
N LEU A 406 6.13 7.06 -3.42
CA LEU A 406 5.06 8.04 -3.38
C LEU A 406 3.70 7.45 -3.02
N TYR A 407 3.30 6.35 -3.64
CA TYR A 407 1.94 5.83 -3.45
C TYR A 407 1.89 4.39 -2.91
N SER A 408 3.02 3.67 -2.84
CA SER A 408 3.03 2.39 -2.13
C SER A 408 3.48 2.53 -0.67
N SER A 409 4.62 3.22 -0.39
CA SER A 409 5.12 3.30 0.99
C SER A 409 4.46 4.41 1.80
N LEU A 410 4.40 5.64 1.24
CA LEU A 410 3.93 6.80 2.00
C LEU A 410 2.47 6.70 2.45
N PRO A 411 1.48 6.38 1.57
CA PRO A 411 0.10 6.23 2.01
C PRO A 411 -0.12 4.98 2.88
N ALA A 412 0.63 3.87 2.63
CA ALA A 412 0.54 2.68 3.46
C ALA A 412 0.99 2.96 4.90
N ALA A 413 2.07 3.75 5.08
CA ALA A 413 2.51 4.19 6.40
C ALA A 413 1.45 5.06 7.10
N ALA A 414 0.85 6.02 6.39
CA ALA A 414 -0.24 6.83 6.93
C ALA A 414 -1.45 5.99 7.34
N TYR A 415 -1.86 5.03 6.50
CA TYR A 415 -2.94 4.10 6.84
C TYR A 415 -2.64 3.30 8.11
N GLN A 416 -1.40 2.81 8.28
CA GLN A 416 -0.96 2.08 9.47
C GLN A 416 -0.65 2.99 10.66
N LYS A 417 -0.69 4.33 10.51
CA LYS A 417 -0.29 5.32 11.53
C LYS A 417 1.16 5.10 11.97
N SER A 418 2.02 4.74 11.01
CA SER A 418 3.44 4.43 11.18
C SER A 418 4.31 5.57 10.66
N PRO A 419 5.48 5.83 11.26
CA PRO A 419 6.38 6.88 10.80
C PRO A 419 7.14 6.49 9.54
N VAL A 420 7.47 7.51 8.74
CA VAL A 420 8.38 7.40 7.60
C VAL A 420 9.69 8.14 7.88
N ILE A 421 10.81 7.49 7.64
CA ILE A 421 12.16 8.06 7.70
C ILE A 421 12.62 8.31 6.27
N ILE A 422 12.67 9.58 5.88
CA ILE A 422 12.92 9.99 4.50
C ILE A 422 14.39 10.37 4.36
N THR A 423 15.04 9.92 3.29
CA THR A 423 16.44 10.29 2.99
C THR A 423 16.70 10.44 1.50
N ASN A 424 17.73 11.22 1.16
CA ASN A 424 18.36 11.28 -0.16
C ASN A 424 19.71 10.56 -0.20
N ASP A 425 20.19 10.14 0.96
CA ASP A 425 21.45 9.40 1.02
C ASP A 425 21.20 7.94 0.62
N THR A 426 21.83 7.54 -0.47
CA THR A 426 21.77 6.16 -0.99
C THR A 426 23.08 5.39 -0.71
N THR A 427 23.98 5.95 0.12
CA THR A 427 25.19 5.24 0.53
C THR A 427 24.85 4.15 1.54
N PRO A 428 25.53 3.01 1.51
CA PRO A 428 25.30 1.96 2.51
C PRO A 428 25.46 2.44 3.95
N ASP A 429 26.49 3.23 4.25
CA ASP A 429 26.74 3.80 5.58
C ASP A 429 25.59 4.68 6.05
N GLY A 430 25.11 5.58 5.20
CA GLY A 430 24.00 6.47 5.51
C GLY A 430 22.70 5.72 5.77
N LEU A 431 22.38 4.71 4.92
CA LEU A 431 21.18 3.90 5.06
C LEU A 431 21.21 3.04 6.34
N LEU A 432 22.31 2.34 6.58
CA LEU A 432 22.44 1.49 7.75
C LEU A 432 22.50 2.31 9.05
N GLY A 433 23.15 3.49 9.01
CA GLY A 433 23.13 4.43 10.14
C GLY A 433 21.73 4.92 10.49
N LEU A 434 20.86 5.16 9.48
CA LEU A 434 19.44 5.48 9.72
C LEU A 434 18.64 4.27 10.24
N ILE A 435 18.92 3.06 9.74
CA ILE A 435 18.27 1.85 10.25
C ILE A 435 18.58 1.67 11.74
N GLU A 436 19.85 1.84 12.14
CA GLU A 436 20.27 1.75 13.52
C GLU A 436 19.67 2.86 14.39
N SER A 437 19.86 4.13 14.01
CA SER A 437 19.49 5.29 14.84
C SER A 437 17.99 5.49 14.94
N GLU A 438 17.23 5.28 13.87
CA GLU A 438 15.78 5.47 13.81
C GLU A 438 15.00 4.16 14.03
N ARG A 439 15.71 3.04 14.26
CA ARG A 439 15.11 1.72 14.45
C ARG A 439 14.17 1.33 13.30
N CYS A 440 14.58 1.59 12.05
CA CYS A 440 13.75 1.25 10.90
C CYS A 440 13.49 -0.25 10.85
N SER A 441 12.22 -0.64 10.66
CA SER A 441 11.80 -2.04 10.59
C SER A 441 11.54 -2.52 9.17
N THR A 442 11.31 -1.61 8.24
CA THR A 442 11.08 -1.93 6.83
C THR A 442 11.98 -1.10 5.92
N PHE A 443 12.52 -1.77 4.91
CA PHE A 443 13.42 -1.17 3.94
C PHE A 443 13.05 -1.64 2.53
N LEU A 444 12.24 -0.84 1.81
CA LEU A 444 11.83 -1.13 0.43
C LEU A 444 12.70 -0.35 -0.54
N THR A 445 13.38 -1.05 -1.47
CA THR A 445 14.28 -0.38 -2.41
C THR A 445 14.51 -1.19 -3.69
N VAL A 446 15.51 -0.80 -4.47
CA VAL A 446 15.89 -1.47 -5.71
C VAL A 446 17.11 -2.37 -5.50
N PRO A 447 17.26 -3.45 -6.30
CA PRO A 447 18.37 -4.40 -6.18
C PRO A 447 19.76 -3.78 -6.12
N SER A 448 20.01 -2.72 -6.88
CA SER A 448 21.33 -2.06 -6.94
C SER A 448 21.75 -1.38 -5.62
N ILE A 449 20.80 -0.95 -4.80
CA ILE A 449 21.08 -0.42 -3.46
C ILE A 449 21.40 -1.58 -2.52
N LEU A 450 20.59 -2.64 -2.52
CA LEU A 450 20.80 -3.82 -1.68
C LEU A 450 22.13 -4.53 -1.97
N GLN A 451 22.53 -4.62 -3.24
CA GLN A 451 23.83 -5.14 -3.62
C GLN A 451 24.98 -4.36 -2.94
N ARG A 452 24.88 -3.03 -2.90
CA ARG A 452 25.90 -2.21 -2.23
C ARG A 452 25.89 -2.40 -0.71
N VAL A 453 24.70 -2.55 -0.12
CA VAL A 453 24.54 -2.82 1.32
C VAL A 453 25.22 -4.14 1.71
N VAL A 454 24.96 -5.24 1.01
CA VAL A 454 25.55 -6.54 1.35
C VAL A 454 27.05 -6.63 1.03
N SER A 455 27.57 -5.75 0.21
CA SER A 455 29.00 -5.67 -0.12
C SER A 455 29.80 -4.84 0.91
N MET A 456 29.16 -4.33 1.95
CA MET A 456 29.80 -3.46 2.93
C MET A 456 30.67 -4.27 3.92
N PRO A 457 31.96 -3.96 4.08
CA PRO A 457 32.88 -4.81 4.87
C PRO A 457 32.54 -4.89 6.36
N ASN A 458 31.97 -3.83 6.95
CA ASN A 458 31.64 -3.71 8.37
C ASN A 458 30.14 -3.86 8.66
N LEU A 459 29.36 -4.48 7.76
CA LEU A 459 27.92 -4.66 7.92
C LEU A 459 27.56 -5.34 9.26
N ALA A 460 28.34 -6.33 9.68
CA ALA A 460 28.12 -7.06 10.93
C ALA A 460 28.32 -6.22 12.21
N GLU A 461 28.93 -5.05 12.12
CA GLU A 461 29.17 -4.15 13.26
C GLU A 461 28.01 -3.20 13.53
N ILE A 462 27.02 -3.13 12.61
CA ILE A 462 25.88 -2.19 12.66
C ILE A 462 24.66 -2.90 13.25
N ASP A 463 23.96 -2.28 14.18
CA ASP A 463 22.73 -2.83 14.75
C ASP A 463 21.54 -2.70 13.78
N THR A 464 21.28 -3.78 13.09
CA THR A 464 20.12 -3.91 12.18
C THR A 464 18.99 -4.75 12.77
N SER A 465 19.00 -5.01 14.08
CA SER A 465 18.04 -5.89 14.78
C SER A 465 16.59 -5.39 14.74
N SER A 466 16.38 -4.13 14.36
CA SER A 466 15.04 -3.57 14.14
C SER A 466 14.43 -3.99 12.80
N LEU A 467 15.26 -4.36 11.81
CA LEU A 467 14.75 -4.76 10.49
C LEU A 467 13.92 -6.03 10.58
N ARG A 468 12.76 -6.01 9.98
CA ARG A 468 11.82 -7.11 9.87
C ARG A 468 11.56 -7.51 8.43
N VAL A 469 11.51 -6.51 7.54
CA VAL A 469 11.23 -6.72 6.10
C VAL A 469 12.21 -5.91 5.25
N ILE A 470 12.82 -6.58 4.30
CA ILE A 470 13.51 -5.97 3.16
C ILE A 470 12.71 -6.29 1.90
N GLY A 471 12.10 -5.28 1.30
CA GLY A 471 11.39 -5.39 0.04
C GLY A 471 12.24 -4.93 -1.14
N TYR A 472 12.12 -5.58 -2.28
CA TYR A 472 12.80 -5.15 -3.50
C TYR A 472 11.96 -5.33 -4.75
N ALA A 473 12.10 -4.39 -5.68
CA ALA A 473 11.38 -4.37 -6.96
C ALA A 473 12.07 -3.52 -8.02
N GLY A 474 11.44 -3.40 -9.18
CA GLY A 474 11.82 -2.46 -10.24
C GLY A 474 12.86 -2.96 -11.22
N SER A 475 13.66 -3.95 -10.85
CA SER A 475 14.61 -4.63 -11.74
C SER A 475 14.88 -6.06 -11.28
N PHE A 476 15.52 -6.85 -12.13
CA PHE A 476 15.95 -8.19 -11.80
C PHE A 476 16.90 -8.18 -10.58
N MET A 477 16.64 -9.08 -9.62
CA MET A 477 17.49 -9.33 -8.46
C MET A 477 18.33 -10.60 -8.70
N PRO A 478 19.66 -10.50 -8.77
CA PRO A 478 20.51 -11.67 -8.91
C PRO A 478 20.40 -12.61 -7.71
N VAL A 479 20.27 -13.90 -7.97
CA VAL A 479 20.14 -14.94 -6.92
C VAL A 479 21.28 -14.88 -5.90
N LYS A 480 22.51 -14.58 -6.35
CA LYS A 480 23.65 -14.42 -5.43
C LYS A 480 23.44 -13.29 -4.41
N ILE A 481 22.77 -12.21 -4.81
CA ILE A 481 22.47 -11.10 -3.90
C ILE A 481 21.35 -11.48 -2.92
N VAL A 482 20.34 -12.21 -3.37
CA VAL A 482 19.30 -12.77 -2.48
C VAL A 482 19.94 -13.60 -1.39
N ARG A 483 20.83 -14.54 -1.76
CA ARG A 483 21.57 -15.39 -0.80
C ARG A 483 22.47 -14.58 0.13
N ALA A 484 23.13 -13.55 -0.39
CA ALA A 484 23.96 -12.66 0.45
C ALA A 484 23.11 -11.89 1.46
N LEU A 485 21.90 -11.42 1.05
CA LEU A 485 20.95 -10.79 1.97
C LEU A 485 20.46 -11.76 3.05
N GLN A 486 20.09 -12.98 2.66
CA GLN A 486 19.67 -14.03 3.62
C GLN A 486 20.77 -14.35 4.65
N ALA A 487 22.03 -14.42 4.19
CA ALA A 487 23.15 -14.65 5.08
C ALA A 487 23.45 -13.45 6.01
N ALA A 488 23.31 -12.23 5.51
CA ALA A 488 23.56 -11.00 6.26
C ALA A 488 22.41 -10.67 7.25
N PHE A 489 21.18 -11.00 6.89
CA PHE A 489 19.96 -10.68 7.64
C PHE A 489 19.08 -11.92 7.82
N PRO A 490 19.52 -12.94 8.61
CA PRO A 490 18.84 -14.25 8.67
C PRO A 490 17.42 -14.20 9.25
N GLU A 491 17.10 -13.20 10.07
CA GLU A 491 15.78 -13.04 10.70
C GLU A 491 14.86 -12.10 9.92
N VAL A 492 15.35 -11.52 8.81
CA VAL A 492 14.60 -10.53 8.02
C VAL A 492 13.91 -11.19 6.85
N ALA A 493 12.61 -10.96 6.72
CA ALA A 493 11.84 -11.43 5.56
C ALA A 493 12.23 -10.66 4.29
N LEU A 494 12.60 -11.40 3.24
CA LEU A 494 12.94 -10.83 1.93
C LEU A 494 11.73 -10.94 1.00
N HIS A 495 11.15 -9.81 0.64
CA HIS A 495 9.96 -9.74 -0.22
C HIS A 495 10.32 -9.17 -1.59
N ASN A 496 10.24 -10.00 -2.63
CA ASN A 496 10.24 -9.52 -4.01
C ASN A 496 8.82 -9.12 -4.40
N PHE A 497 8.65 -7.98 -5.05
CA PHE A 497 7.35 -7.60 -5.60
C PHE A 497 7.49 -7.02 -7.01
N PHE A 498 6.46 -7.26 -7.81
CA PHE A 498 6.38 -6.84 -9.19
C PHE A 498 5.09 -6.07 -9.44
N GLY A 499 5.16 -5.09 -10.32
CA GLY A 499 4.03 -4.31 -10.79
C GLY A 499 4.49 -3.27 -11.81
N LEU A 500 3.54 -2.67 -12.46
CA LEU A 500 3.73 -1.62 -13.46
C LEU A 500 3.09 -0.32 -12.98
N THR A 501 3.49 0.80 -13.55
CA THR A 501 2.77 2.07 -13.33
C THR A 501 1.31 1.95 -13.75
N GLU A 502 1.07 1.26 -14.86
CA GLU A 502 -0.26 1.02 -15.42
C GLU A 502 -1.14 0.10 -14.55
N THR A 503 -0.56 -0.69 -13.65
CA THR A 503 -1.32 -1.50 -12.68
C THR A 503 -1.44 -0.83 -11.30
N THR A 504 -1.10 0.43 -11.20
CA THR A 504 -1.03 1.19 -9.94
C THR A 504 -0.19 0.45 -8.88
N SER A 505 0.96 -0.13 -9.27
CA SER A 505 1.93 -0.82 -8.43
C SER A 505 1.76 -2.35 -8.33
N ALA A 506 1.99 -2.92 -7.12
CA ALA A 506 2.24 -4.33 -6.95
C ALA A 506 1.06 -5.22 -7.40
N THR A 507 1.36 -6.14 -8.28
CA THR A 507 0.45 -7.20 -8.75
C THR A 507 0.86 -8.58 -8.24
N HIS A 508 2.16 -8.77 -7.97
CA HIS A 508 2.72 -10.01 -7.44
C HIS A 508 3.60 -9.71 -6.23
N ALA A 509 3.64 -10.63 -5.31
CA ALA A 509 4.59 -10.61 -4.21
C ALA A 509 5.13 -12.02 -3.91
N MET A 510 6.42 -12.07 -3.59
CA MET A 510 7.10 -13.23 -3.03
C MET A 510 7.20 -13.03 -1.53
N ASP A 511 6.78 -14.00 -0.74
CA ASP A 511 7.03 -13.97 0.70
C ASP A 511 8.42 -14.51 1.05
N GLY A 512 8.88 -14.22 2.27
CA GLY A 512 10.24 -14.50 2.69
C GLY A 512 10.60 -16.00 2.68
N GLU A 513 9.64 -16.86 3.00
CA GLU A 513 9.87 -18.33 3.04
C GLU A 513 10.08 -18.89 1.63
N ALA A 514 9.22 -18.50 0.69
CA ALA A 514 9.32 -18.98 -0.69
C ALA A 514 10.52 -18.38 -1.47
N THR A 515 11.09 -17.26 -1.00
CA THR A 515 12.26 -16.63 -1.65
C THR A 515 13.49 -17.54 -1.63
N GLU A 516 13.66 -18.38 -0.62
CA GLU A 516 14.79 -19.31 -0.53
C GLU A 516 14.71 -20.39 -1.62
N GLU A 517 13.52 -20.93 -1.86
CA GLU A 517 13.29 -21.99 -2.86
C GLU A 517 13.21 -21.44 -4.28
N ARG A 518 12.65 -20.25 -4.46
CA ARG A 518 12.34 -19.63 -5.77
C ARG A 518 12.90 -18.21 -5.89
N PRO A 519 14.22 -18.02 -5.74
CA PRO A 519 14.82 -16.68 -5.63
C PRO A 519 14.71 -15.85 -6.92
N ALA A 520 14.38 -16.45 -8.06
CA ALA A 520 14.16 -15.77 -9.34
C ALA A 520 12.69 -15.44 -9.63
N SER A 521 11.76 -15.87 -8.76
CA SER A 521 10.33 -15.60 -8.94
C SER A 521 9.98 -14.17 -8.51
N ILE A 522 8.95 -13.61 -9.16
CA ILE A 522 8.30 -12.38 -8.70
C ILE A 522 7.15 -12.66 -7.72
N GLY A 523 6.92 -13.93 -7.38
CA GLY A 523 5.90 -14.36 -6.44
C GLY A 523 4.58 -14.75 -7.09
N ARG A 524 3.54 -14.78 -6.26
CA ARG A 524 2.16 -15.08 -6.63
C ARG A 524 1.36 -13.80 -6.80
N LEU A 525 0.23 -13.91 -7.50
CA LEU A 525 -0.74 -12.83 -7.62
C LEU A 525 -1.23 -12.36 -6.24
N LEU A 526 -1.32 -11.06 -6.07
CA LEU A 526 -1.94 -10.46 -4.90
C LEU A 526 -3.46 -10.62 -4.94
N PRO A 527 -4.15 -10.54 -3.81
CA PRO A 527 -5.61 -10.62 -3.76
C PRO A 527 -6.28 -9.63 -4.73
N PHE A 528 -7.32 -10.09 -5.42
CA PHE A 528 -8.09 -9.33 -6.43
C PHE A 528 -7.32 -8.91 -7.68
N VAL A 529 -6.10 -9.40 -7.88
CA VAL A 529 -5.37 -9.24 -9.14
C VAL A 529 -5.57 -10.48 -10.01
N GLU A 530 -5.97 -10.28 -11.26
CA GLU A 530 -6.13 -11.33 -12.25
C GLU A 530 -5.10 -11.17 -13.36
N ALA A 531 -4.37 -12.23 -13.66
CA ALA A 531 -3.43 -12.29 -14.77
C ALA A 531 -3.49 -13.63 -15.49
N ILE A 532 -3.16 -13.61 -16.78
CA ILE A 532 -2.99 -14.81 -17.60
C ILE A 532 -1.69 -14.71 -18.40
N ILE A 533 -1.18 -15.85 -18.81
CA ILE A 533 -0.06 -15.94 -19.75
C ILE A 533 -0.60 -16.58 -21.03
N VAL A 534 -0.31 -15.93 -22.18
CA VAL A 534 -0.86 -16.35 -23.49
C VAL A 534 0.25 -16.53 -24.53
N ASP A 535 -0.03 -17.35 -25.55
CA ASP A 535 0.80 -17.49 -26.75
C ASP A 535 0.60 -16.30 -27.73
N GLU A 536 1.22 -16.39 -28.90
CA GLU A 536 1.12 -15.35 -29.95
C GLU A 536 -0.30 -15.23 -30.56
N ASP A 537 -1.10 -16.29 -30.47
CA ASP A 537 -2.50 -16.31 -30.91
C ASP A 537 -3.48 -15.92 -29.79
N HIS A 538 -2.96 -15.46 -28.66
CA HIS A 538 -3.69 -15.09 -27.44
C HIS A 538 -4.44 -16.26 -26.75
N ASN A 539 -3.98 -17.50 -26.93
CA ASN A 539 -4.50 -18.64 -26.17
C ASN A 539 -3.74 -18.77 -24.83
N PRO A 540 -4.42 -19.03 -23.70
CA PRO A 540 -3.76 -19.33 -22.44
C PRO A 540 -2.81 -20.53 -22.57
N VAL A 541 -1.60 -20.41 -22.03
CA VAL A 541 -0.59 -21.45 -22.07
C VAL A 541 -0.57 -22.28 -20.79
N PRO A 542 -0.14 -23.56 -20.85
CA PRO A 542 0.05 -24.40 -19.66
C PRO A 542 1.13 -23.84 -18.71
N ALA A 543 1.14 -24.36 -17.46
CA ALA A 543 2.22 -24.09 -16.52
C ALA A 543 3.60 -24.37 -17.15
N ASP A 544 4.62 -23.65 -16.69
CA ASP A 544 6.02 -23.68 -17.13
C ASP A 544 6.24 -23.31 -18.62
N THR A 545 5.21 -22.84 -19.30
CA THR A 545 5.31 -22.35 -20.67
C THR A 545 5.47 -20.82 -20.68
N VAL A 546 6.43 -20.35 -21.49
CA VAL A 546 6.65 -18.90 -21.64
C VAL A 546 5.64 -18.31 -22.61
N GLY A 547 5.01 -17.21 -22.22
CA GLY A 547 4.09 -16.43 -23.04
C GLY A 547 4.03 -14.97 -22.59
N GLU A 548 3.13 -14.20 -23.19
CA GLU A 548 2.91 -12.80 -22.85
C GLU A 548 2.07 -12.70 -21.56
N LEU A 549 2.52 -11.86 -20.62
CA LEU A 549 1.80 -11.58 -19.37
C LEU A 549 0.74 -10.54 -19.61
N LEU A 550 -0.50 -10.90 -19.32
CA LEU A 550 -1.66 -10.02 -19.42
C LEU A 550 -2.32 -9.82 -18.07
N PHE A 551 -2.84 -8.59 -17.80
CA PHE A 551 -3.66 -8.30 -16.63
C PHE A 551 -5.10 -7.99 -17.01
N ALA A 552 -6.05 -8.38 -16.16
CA ALA A 552 -7.46 -8.03 -16.37
C ALA A 552 -7.64 -6.50 -16.39
N ARG A 553 -8.61 -5.99 -17.18
CA ARG A 553 -8.91 -4.56 -17.30
C ARG A 553 -9.16 -3.89 -15.95
N SER A 554 -9.77 -4.61 -15.00
CA SER A 554 -10.06 -4.12 -13.65
C SER A 554 -8.83 -3.81 -12.80
N ASN A 555 -7.67 -4.35 -13.17
CA ASN A 555 -6.41 -4.14 -12.46
C ASN A 555 -5.51 -3.09 -13.10
N VAL A 556 -6.02 -2.31 -14.06
CA VAL A 556 -5.24 -1.36 -14.84
C VAL A 556 -5.87 0.03 -14.74
N ILE A 557 -5.03 1.06 -14.69
CA ILE A 557 -5.44 2.47 -14.69
C ILE A 557 -6.47 2.76 -15.77
N GLU A 558 -7.21 3.87 -15.64
CA GLU A 558 -8.19 4.26 -16.63
C GLU A 558 -7.57 4.64 -17.98
N GLY A 559 -6.44 5.35 -17.95
CA GLY A 559 -5.80 5.80 -19.17
C GLY A 559 -4.59 6.72 -18.93
N TYR A 560 -4.16 7.36 -19.98
CA TYR A 560 -3.15 8.42 -19.95
C TYR A 560 -3.80 9.79 -20.13
N ILE A 561 -3.38 10.76 -19.33
CA ILE A 561 -3.92 12.13 -19.36
C ILE A 561 -3.85 12.72 -20.76
N ASN A 562 -4.98 13.27 -21.25
CA ASN A 562 -5.11 13.88 -22.56
C ASN A 562 -4.66 13.01 -23.77
N GLN A 563 -4.62 11.67 -23.59
CA GLN A 563 -4.29 10.71 -24.65
C GLN A 563 -5.34 9.58 -24.72
N PRO A 564 -6.59 9.93 -25.06
CA PRO A 564 -7.68 8.94 -25.14
C PRO A 564 -7.35 7.87 -26.20
N GLY A 565 -7.67 6.62 -25.93
CA GLY A 565 -7.38 5.48 -26.81
C GLY A 565 -5.94 4.95 -26.73
N ARG A 566 -5.01 5.65 -26.10
CA ARG A 566 -3.61 5.27 -26.08
C ARG A 566 -3.32 4.04 -25.20
N LEU A 567 -4.05 3.87 -24.13
CA LEU A 567 -3.94 2.69 -23.28
C LEU A 567 -4.64 1.49 -23.93
N GLU A 568 -5.76 1.76 -24.58
CA GLU A 568 -6.59 0.77 -25.29
C GLU A 568 -5.83 0.05 -26.41
N GLU A 569 -4.83 0.69 -27.01
CA GLU A 569 -3.94 0.04 -27.99
C GLU A 569 -3.20 -1.19 -27.43
N ALA A 570 -3.04 -1.28 -26.12
CA ALA A 570 -2.38 -2.39 -25.44
C ALA A 570 -3.37 -3.47 -24.96
N PHE A 571 -4.67 -3.32 -25.21
CA PHE A 571 -5.65 -4.35 -24.83
C PHE A 571 -5.83 -5.39 -25.92
N VAL A 572 -5.96 -6.61 -25.49
CA VAL A 572 -6.32 -7.76 -26.33
C VAL A 572 -7.56 -8.45 -25.75
N GLU A 573 -8.34 -9.12 -26.60
CA GLU A 573 -9.50 -9.89 -26.17
C GLU A 573 -9.14 -11.37 -26.06
N VAL A 574 -9.40 -11.95 -24.88
CA VAL A 574 -9.27 -13.38 -24.63
C VAL A 574 -10.55 -13.86 -23.97
N ASP A 575 -11.21 -14.85 -24.53
CA ASP A 575 -12.49 -15.43 -24.05
C ASP A 575 -13.57 -14.38 -23.75
N GLY A 576 -13.70 -13.35 -24.61
CA GLY A 576 -14.68 -12.29 -24.48
C GLY A 576 -14.39 -11.26 -23.38
N ARG A 577 -13.21 -11.29 -22.78
CA ARG A 577 -12.73 -10.32 -21.76
C ARG A 577 -11.56 -9.50 -22.29
N GLN A 578 -11.50 -8.24 -21.87
CA GLN A 578 -10.39 -7.34 -22.20
C GLN A 578 -9.23 -7.53 -21.23
N TRP A 579 -8.04 -7.71 -21.78
CA TRP A 579 -6.79 -7.93 -21.05
C TRP A 579 -5.72 -6.94 -21.50
N PHE A 580 -5.06 -6.33 -20.57
CA PHE A 580 -3.94 -5.42 -20.81
C PHE A 580 -2.66 -6.22 -21.08
N ASN A 581 -2.10 -6.07 -22.26
CA ASN A 581 -0.82 -6.67 -22.65
C ASN A 581 0.34 -5.82 -22.11
N THR A 582 1.10 -6.36 -21.18
CA THR A 582 2.24 -5.68 -20.54
C THR A 582 3.45 -5.54 -21.47
N GLY A 583 3.54 -6.38 -22.49
CA GLY A 583 4.75 -6.56 -23.31
C GLY A 583 5.88 -7.30 -22.57
N ASP A 584 5.60 -7.81 -21.35
CA ASP A 584 6.52 -8.71 -20.63
C ASP A 584 6.24 -10.17 -20.98
N LEU A 585 7.29 -10.96 -21.12
CA LEU A 585 7.22 -12.41 -21.24
C LEU A 585 7.41 -13.03 -19.85
N ALA A 586 6.55 -13.99 -19.51
CA ALA A 586 6.57 -14.67 -18.23
C ALA A 586 6.23 -16.15 -18.36
N ALA A 587 6.51 -16.92 -17.33
CA ALA A 587 6.00 -18.25 -17.11
C ALA A 587 5.43 -18.34 -15.69
N VAL A 588 4.48 -19.23 -15.45
CA VAL A 588 3.94 -19.53 -14.13
C VAL A 588 4.11 -21.03 -13.88
N ASP A 589 4.58 -21.42 -12.68
CA ASP A 589 4.70 -22.82 -12.29
C ASP A 589 3.36 -23.41 -11.82
N GLU A 590 3.33 -24.72 -11.58
CA GLU A 590 2.12 -25.42 -11.11
C GLU A 590 1.64 -24.94 -9.74
N GLU A 591 2.50 -24.28 -8.95
CA GLU A 591 2.16 -23.72 -7.64
C GLU A 591 1.73 -22.24 -7.71
N GLY A 592 1.70 -21.65 -8.92
CA GLY A 592 1.24 -20.28 -9.16
C GLY A 592 2.31 -19.20 -8.94
N TYR A 593 3.60 -19.55 -8.91
CA TYR A 593 4.68 -18.58 -8.87
C TYR A 593 5.07 -18.11 -10.28
N PHE A 594 5.13 -16.80 -10.47
CA PHE A 594 5.46 -16.20 -11.76
C PHE A 594 6.95 -15.88 -11.88
N PHE A 595 7.48 -16.03 -13.10
CA PHE A 595 8.88 -15.79 -13.45
C PHE A 595 8.94 -14.90 -14.69
N ILE A 596 9.43 -13.67 -14.55
CA ILE A 596 9.64 -12.77 -15.70
C ILE A 596 10.82 -13.26 -16.52
N LYS A 597 10.61 -13.40 -17.82
CA LYS A 597 11.64 -13.81 -18.80
C LYS A 597 12.23 -12.66 -19.57
N GLY A 598 11.61 -11.48 -19.54
CA GLY A 598 12.06 -10.24 -20.16
C GLY A 598 10.96 -9.53 -20.91
N ARG A 599 11.34 -8.50 -21.67
CA ARG A 599 10.44 -7.80 -22.59
C ARG A 599 10.37 -8.52 -23.93
N LYS A 600 9.18 -8.63 -24.53
CA LYS A 600 8.99 -9.21 -25.89
C LYS A 600 9.87 -8.49 -26.92
N LYS A 601 9.97 -7.17 -26.86
CA LYS A 601 10.80 -6.34 -27.75
C LYS A 601 12.31 -6.50 -27.55
N ASP A 602 12.75 -7.03 -26.39
CA ASP A 602 14.16 -7.24 -26.05
C ASP A 602 14.56 -8.72 -26.22
N MET A 603 13.65 -9.55 -26.71
CA MET A 603 13.91 -10.94 -27.08
C MET A 603 14.82 -10.96 -28.31
N ILE A 604 15.83 -11.81 -28.30
CA ILE A 604 16.83 -11.94 -29.36
C ILE A 604 16.52 -13.21 -30.16
N ILE A 605 16.45 -13.11 -31.48
CA ILE A 605 16.17 -14.26 -32.34
C ILE A 605 17.48 -14.74 -32.98
N VAL A 606 18.03 -15.83 -32.47
CA VAL A 606 19.31 -16.40 -32.94
C VAL A 606 19.05 -17.68 -33.73
N GLY A 607 19.18 -17.63 -35.03
CA GLY A 607 18.97 -18.81 -35.90
C GLY A 607 17.54 -19.37 -35.85
N GLY A 608 16.57 -18.53 -35.57
CA GLY A 608 15.15 -18.92 -35.41
C GLY A 608 14.77 -19.33 -33.97
N GLU A 609 15.73 -19.34 -33.05
CA GLU A 609 15.48 -19.68 -31.64
C GLU A 609 15.33 -18.43 -30.77
N ASN A 610 14.35 -18.42 -29.87
CA ASN A 610 14.10 -17.34 -28.93
C ASN A 610 15.11 -17.37 -27.78
N VAL A 611 15.85 -16.26 -27.60
CA VAL A 611 16.79 -16.06 -26.52
C VAL A 611 16.34 -14.89 -25.67
N TYR A 612 16.10 -15.15 -24.40
CA TYR A 612 15.72 -14.12 -23.44
C TYR A 612 16.96 -13.51 -22.83
N ALA A 613 17.12 -12.19 -22.97
CA ALA A 613 18.29 -11.46 -22.47
C ALA A 613 18.52 -11.72 -20.97
N SER A 614 17.44 -11.76 -20.16
CA SER A 614 17.50 -12.02 -18.72
C SER A 614 18.07 -13.41 -18.36
N GLU A 615 17.85 -14.42 -19.20
CA GLU A 615 18.39 -15.77 -18.97
C GLU A 615 19.91 -15.78 -19.17
N VAL A 616 20.39 -15.09 -20.21
CA VAL A 616 21.82 -14.92 -20.47
C VAL A 616 22.46 -14.06 -19.38
N GLU A 617 21.81 -12.98 -18.98
CA GLU A 617 22.24 -12.11 -17.87
C GLU A 617 22.35 -12.92 -16.55
N ALA A 618 21.35 -13.73 -16.23
CA ALA A 618 21.37 -14.57 -15.04
C ALA A 618 22.51 -15.59 -15.04
N ALA A 619 22.78 -16.21 -16.20
CA ALA A 619 23.90 -17.13 -16.38
C ALA A 619 25.25 -16.43 -16.15
N ILE A 620 25.47 -15.27 -16.76
CA ILE A 620 26.71 -14.48 -16.60
C ILE A 620 26.87 -14.02 -15.14
N MET A 621 25.78 -13.58 -14.49
CA MET A 621 25.76 -13.18 -13.07
C MET A 621 26.05 -14.34 -12.11
N GLY A 622 25.99 -15.58 -12.58
CA GLY A 622 26.39 -16.76 -11.82
C GLY A 622 27.90 -16.86 -11.55
N LEU A 623 28.72 -16.05 -12.22
CA LEU A 623 30.15 -15.89 -11.92
C LEU A 623 30.34 -14.90 -10.77
N ASP A 624 31.14 -15.26 -9.78
CA ASP A 624 31.44 -14.38 -8.62
C ASP A 624 32.24 -13.15 -9.03
N GLU A 625 33.02 -13.26 -10.09
CA GLU A 625 33.84 -12.21 -10.68
C GLU A 625 33.03 -11.14 -11.43
N VAL A 626 31.75 -11.38 -11.69
CA VAL A 626 30.85 -10.45 -12.37
C VAL A 626 30.07 -9.63 -11.36
N LYS A 627 30.25 -8.31 -11.43
CA LYS A 627 29.48 -7.33 -10.65
C LYS A 627 28.13 -7.03 -11.25
N GLU A 628 28.12 -6.75 -12.56
CA GLU A 628 26.89 -6.39 -13.29
C GLU A 628 26.99 -6.89 -14.74
N THR A 629 25.84 -7.16 -15.35
CA THR A 629 25.78 -7.46 -16.78
C THR A 629 24.48 -6.97 -17.40
N ALA A 630 24.54 -6.64 -18.68
CA ALA A 630 23.37 -6.36 -19.52
C ALA A 630 23.56 -7.01 -20.88
N VAL A 631 22.47 -7.56 -21.45
CA VAL A 631 22.48 -8.27 -22.72
C VAL A 631 21.50 -7.62 -23.68
N LYS A 632 21.93 -7.42 -24.93
CA LYS A 632 21.06 -7.00 -26.04
C LYS A 632 21.35 -7.77 -27.30
N GLY A 633 20.36 -7.82 -28.20
CA GLY A 633 20.55 -8.29 -29.57
C GLY A 633 21.36 -7.29 -30.41
N MET A 634 22.07 -7.80 -31.37
CA MET A 634 22.70 -7.03 -32.45
C MET A 634 22.48 -7.75 -33.78
N PRO A 635 22.35 -7.02 -34.89
CA PRO A 635 22.25 -7.66 -36.20
C PRO A 635 23.46 -8.57 -36.49
N ALA A 636 23.16 -9.77 -36.98
CA ALA A 636 24.23 -10.67 -37.42
C ALA A 636 24.85 -10.19 -38.73
N THR A 637 26.17 -10.25 -38.85
CA THR A 637 26.89 -9.77 -40.03
C THR A 637 27.90 -10.80 -40.56
N GLY A 638 28.24 -10.71 -41.84
CA GLY A 638 29.24 -11.56 -42.50
C GLY A 638 28.82 -13.03 -42.52
N VAL A 639 29.71 -13.93 -42.12
CA VAL A 639 29.48 -15.39 -42.12
C VAL A 639 28.35 -15.85 -41.18
N ARG A 640 27.89 -14.98 -40.27
CA ARG A 640 26.84 -15.23 -39.32
C ARG A 640 25.49 -14.63 -39.71
N GLU A 641 25.37 -13.99 -40.87
CA GLU A 641 24.18 -13.29 -41.34
C GLU A 641 22.92 -14.19 -41.31
N SER A 642 23.08 -15.49 -41.51
CA SER A 642 22.00 -16.48 -41.42
C SER A 642 21.42 -16.65 -40.02
N LEU A 643 22.04 -16.15 -38.97
CA LEU A 643 21.51 -16.20 -37.60
C LEU A 643 20.44 -15.12 -37.36
N GLY A 644 20.35 -14.08 -38.23
CA GLY A 644 19.46 -12.93 -38.01
C GLY A 644 20.04 -11.99 -36.96
N GLU A 645 20.05 -12.42 -35.71
CA GLU A 645 20.65 -11.65 -34.61
C GLU A 645 21.76 -12.43 -33.90
N MET A 646 22.61 -11.69 -33.19
CA MET A 646 23.65 -12.18 -32.31
C MET A 646 23.47 -11.61 -30.88
N ILE A 647 23.90 -12.36 -29.89
CA ILE A 647 23.87 -11.95 -28.49
C ILE A 647 25.13 -11.13 -28.18
N ARG A 648 24.96 -9.90 -27.69
CA ARG A 648 26.01 -9.05 -27.15
C ARG A 648 25.80 -8.86 -25.65
N ALA A 649 26.82 -9.20 -24.87
CA ALA A 649 26.83 -9.03 -23.43
C ALA A 649 27.80 -7.90 -23.04
N PHE A 650 27.33 -7.01 -22.18
CA PHE A 650 28.13 -5.97 -21.53
C PHE A 650 28.33 -6.39 -20.08
N VAL A 651 29.58 -6.41 -19.64
CA VAL A 651 29.96 -6.96 -18.35
C VAL A 651 30.78 -5.96 -17.56
N VAL A 652 30.41 -5.76 -16.31
CA VAL A 652 31.23 -5.03 -15.32
C VAL A 652 31.81 -6.06 -14.37
N ALA A 653 33.13 -6.14 -14.30
CA ALA A 653 33.83 -7.05 -13.40
C ALA A 653 33.86 -6.49 -11.97
N GLU A 654 33.99 -7.39 -10.98
CA GLU A 654 34.26 -6.98 -9.61
C GLU A 654 35.64 -6.30 -9.50
N PRO A 655 35.82 -5.31 -8.61
CA PRO A 655 37.07 -4.58 -8.49
C PRO A 655 38.26 -5.49 -8.14
N GLY A 656 39.34 -5.38 -8.92
CA GLY A 656 40.59 -6.11 -8.66
C GLY A 656 40.60 -7.56 -9.11
N VAL A 657 39.58 -7.98 -9.89
CA VAL A 657 39.48 -9.34 -10.42
C VAL A 657 39.83 -9.34 -11.91
N GLU A 658 40.64 -10.30 -12.33
CA GLU A 658 40.90 -10.56 -13.76
C GLU A 658 39.79 -11.51 -14.29
N LEU A 659 38.95 -11.00 -15.19
CA LEU A 659 37.91 -11.74 -15.86
C LEU A 659 38.06 -11.61 -17.36
N THR A 660 38.02 -12.72 -18.08
CA THR A 660 38.18 -12.72 -19.54
C THR A 660 36.88 -13.16 -20.24
N GLU A 661 36.74 -12.79 -21.52
CA GLU A 661 35.64 -13.30 -22.36
C GLU A 661 35.60 -14.84 -22.37
N THR A 662 36.77 -15.49 -22.34
CA THR A 662 36.89 -16.95 -22.35
C THR A 662 36.29 -17.57 -21.09
N ASP A 663 36.49 -16.93 -19.94
CA ASP A 663 35.94 -17.42 -18.69
C ASP A 663 34.43 -17.34 -18.67
N ILE A 664 33.88 -16.21 -19.14
CA ILE A 664 32.43 -16.00 -19.26
C ILE A 664 31.83 -17.03 -20.24
N ARG A 665 32.40 -17.19 -21.42
CA ARG A 665 31.93 -18.19 -22.41
C ARG A 665 32.02 -19.61 -21.87
N ARG A 666 33.10 -19.95 -21.20
CA ARG A 666 33.28 -21.28 -20.58
C ARG A 666 32.22 -21.54 -19.52
N HIS A 667 31.89 -20.53 -18.72
CA HIS A 667 30.82 -20.62 -17.73
C HIS A 667 29.45 -20.79 -18.42
N CYS A 668 29.12 -19.93 -19.38
CA CYS A 668 27.87 -20.00 -20.15
C CYS A 668 27.69 -21.36 -20.84
N HIS A 669 28.75 -21.97 -21.38
CA HIS A 669 28.70 -23.30 -21.99
C HIS A 669 28.29 -24.42 -21.01
N ARG A 670 28.43 -24.23 -19.70
CA ARG A 670 28.05 -25.21 -18.69
C ARG A 670 26.58 -25.13 -18.31
N VAL A 671 25.97 -23.96 -18.45
CA VAL A 671 24.65 -23.66 -17.92
C VAL A 671 23.62 -23.27 -18.98
N LEU A 672 24.06 -22.95 -20.20
CA LEU A 672 23.17 -22.55 -21.28
C LEU A 672 23.35 -23.43 -22.53
N PRO A 673 22.28 -23.62 -23.32
CA PRO A 673 22.38 -24.16 -24.67
C PRO A 673 23.31 -23.32 -25.56
N SER A 674 23.93 -23.93 -26.58
CA SER A 674 24.96 -23.31 -27.41
C SER A 674 24.50 -22.03 -28.12
N TYR A 675 23.25 -21.96 -28.56
CA TYR A 675 22.68 -20.81 -29.27
C TYR A 675 22.41 -19.61 -28.33
N LYS A 676 22.41 -19.79 -27.00
CA LYS A 676 22.25 -18.73 -25.99
C LYS A 676 23.57 -18.16 -25.49
N ILE A 677 24.71 -18.63 -25.98
CA ILE A 677 26.02 -18.16 -25.55
C ILE A 677 26.33 -16.81 -26.20
N PRO A 678 26.81 -15.79 -25.44
CA PRO A 678 27.14 -14.50 -26.00
C PRO A 678 28.14 -14.59 -27.15
N HIS A 679 27.80 -13.98 -28.28
CA HIS A 679 28.65 -13.90 -29.46
C HIS A 679 29.71 -12.82 -29.30
N VAL A 680 29.33 -11.72 -28.64
CA VAL A 680 30.25 -10.58 -28.35
C VAL A 680 30.15 -10.32 -26.85
N ILE A 681 31.28 -10.13 -26.22
CA ILE A 681 31.37 -9.75 -24.79
C ILE A 681 32.22 -8.49 -24.72
N GLU A 682 31.71 -7.49 -24.05
CA GLU A 682 32.36 -6.19 -23.89
C GLU A 682 32.41 -5.82 -22.42
N PHE A 683 33.59 -5.41 -21.95
CA PHE A 683 33.76 -4.97 -20.57
C PHE A 683 33.56 -3.46 -20.48
N LEU A 684 32.78 -3.04 -19.46
CA LEU A 684 32.50 -1.64 -19.16
C LEU A 684 32.88 -1.34 -17.71
N ASP A 685 33.18 -0.08 -17.41
CA ASP A 685 33.42 0.39 -16.04
C ASP A 685 32.11 0.46 -15.24
N ALA A 686 30.99 0.77 -15.90
CA ALA A 686 29.65 0.84 -15.34
C ALA A 686 28.58 0.71 -16.42
N LEU A 687 27.41 0.18 -16.06
CA LEU A 687 26.23 0.18 -16.94
C LEU A 687 25.47 1.52 -16.86
N PRO A 688 24.93 2.02 -17.98
CA PRO A 688 24.12 3.23 -17.99
C PRO A 688 22.80 3.00 -17.23
N ARG A 689 22.42 3.96 -16.38
CA ARG A 689 21.23 3.85 -15.53
C ARG A 689 20.37 5.10 -15.57
N ASN A 690 19.06 4.89 -15.43
CA ASN A 690 18.13 5.97 -15.18
C ASN A 690 18.13 6.39 -13.67
N PRO A 691 17.43 7.48 -13.30
CA PRO A 691 17.37 7.98 -11.91
C PRO A 691 16.84 6.97 -10.89
N SER A 692 16.03 6.01 -11.33
CA SER A 692 15.52 4.94 -10.45
C SER A 692 16.51 3.78 -10.28
N GLY A 693 17.72 3.89 -10.86
CA GLY A 693 18.75 2.86 -10.78
C GLY A 693 18.61 1.73 -11.80
N LYS A 694 17.62 1.78 -12.71
CA LYS A 694 17.39 0.76 -13.74
C LYS A 694 18.35 0.95 -14.91
N VAL A 695 18.94 -0.15 -15.42
CA VAL A 695 19.81 -0.13 -16.60
C VAL A 695 19.02 0.31 -17.83
N VAL A 696 19.58 1.26 -18.59
CA VAL A 696 19.01 1.77 -19.86
C VAL A 696 19.74 1.10 -21.02
N LYS A 697 19.15 -0.01 -21.53
CA LYS A 697 19.79 -0.80 -22.63
C LYS A 697 19.99 0.01 -23.93
N ALA A 698 19.19 1.04 -24.15
CA ALA A 698 19.33 1.93 -25.32
C ALA A 698 20.62 2.76 -25.28
N ASP A 699 21.14 3.06 -24.09
CA ASP A 699 22.35 3.87 -23.90
C ASP A 699 23.63 3.01 -23.84
N LEU A 700 23.51 1.69 -24.01
CA LEU A 700 24.66 0.79 -24.15
C LEU A 700 25.37 1.03 -25.51
N PRO A 701 26.72 0.87 -25.59
CA PRO A 701 27.44 1.02 -26.81
C PRO A 701 26.88 0.24 -28.01
N GLU A 702 26.97 0.82 -29.22
CA GLU A 702 26.54 0.17 -30.47
C GLU A 702 27.50 -0.93 -30.93
#